data_093509933ca8ddac6f35b5f5ba0c217e
#
_entry.id   093509933ca8ddac6f35b5f5ba0c217e
#
_cell.length_a   1.000
_cell.length_b   1.000
_cell.length_c   1.000
_cell.angle_alpha   90.00
_cell.angle_beta   90.00
_cell.angle_gamma   90.00
#
_symmetry.space_group_name_H-M   'P 1'
#
loop_
_entity.id
_entity.type
_entity.pdbx_description
1 polymer ?
#
loop_
_entity_poly.entity_id
_entity_poly.type
_entity_poly.pdbx_seq_one_letter_code
_entity_poly.pdbx_strand_id
1 'polypeptide(L)'
;MKILFLILALAVQIPAEIQDPQVNSINRNPARAYSMPLASVSDALTDAVEPATPYVLSLNGEWQISWSGDPARRAKSWQTIDVPSCVETRGFGAPGYTNVTYPHKPEPPYIRDFVFGSSDYNPVSSYRKEFTVPEGWTGRRVILRFDGVYSAYFVKVNGREVGYAEDSKLPSEFDITGYLQPGTNLLEVEDYRWCDGSYLEDQDMFRFSGIFRDVTLVAMPENRIEDFYFRTQLINSYRDAKLSLSVKSEAKSVKADLYDASFRKVGSFSGAESTLVLRRPHLWSAEDPYLYTLVIKSGDDIRAAKVGIKQVEIKDNVILVNGKKVKFKGVNRHEHSALNGRTVTEEEMVEDILLMKRHNINTVRTCHYPDHHTWYDLCDKYGLYVVAEANVEGHGMGYEKNGLGLFPEWEKSIVERNVNHVFNYRNHPCVTIWSLGNETGHGPNFVKAADAVKELDPTRPVHWERGNDVADVDSRMYPAVEWLEKRGKEPKAFFLCEYAHAMGNAVGNLQEYWDAFYSSDVLSGGCIWDWVDQALIKETGRYDADGKPVTIYAYGGDYDEIPNDGPFCCNGLIRPDRKETAKLIEVAHVYRQIVLSSEDASTGKAELWNRFSFTDASTFDACWNFVENGKVVESGTWTVPAAAPLRKIEVNLPQPTVAIKPGCEYFLNVYFKLRNSTNWADKGHVIASEQLPWKNDATVTAAAKSVVKPVVSGDDRSVTVTSGSLTAVFCKRTGALVSLKCDGREVLDGKFGAAAGPRLSCMRGLGDNDNWIRNIYDYGLTQLRYHSNNLEMSCREDGTVEILAFTDVTGSKSAGFEHGVKWIFGTDGSVVMKNEVTPYGRMPEALPRLGLSLVIDKSFENIEWYGRGPWENYIDRKTGSFIGDYVSTVTDQYEEYVRPQFNGYKSDVRWVALFDGDGTGVKFSCDRPLFIQALHYDWEDLEFARHRNGQQRFNAIRDPREEICLNLDVRQLGIGGRSCGPRPLDKYIFPIQPESWTITIEPFHKEK
;
A
#
# COMPACT_ATOMS: atom_id res chain seq x y z
N MET A 1 -32.74 54.86 -36.26
CA MET A 1 -32.97 54.72 -34.82
C MET A 1 -32.74 53.22 -34.50
N LYS A 2 -31.47 52.87 -34.15
CA LYS A 2 -31.11 51.52 -33.75
C LYS A 2 -31.26 51.46 -32.22
N ILE A 3 -32.23 50.69 -31.76
CA ILE A 3 -32.41 50.40 -30.34
C ILE A 3 -31.36 49.36 -29.94
N LEU A 4 -30.38 49.81 -29.15
CA LEU A 4 -29.38 48.92 -28.52
C LEU A 4 -30.04 48.30 -27.33
N PHE A 5 -30.41 46.99 -27.43
CA PHE A 5 -30.76 46.20 -26.25
C PHE A 5 -29.49 45.89 -25.46
N LEU A 6 -29.27 46.60 -24.38
CA LEU A 6 -28.29 46.24 -23.36
C LEU A 6 -28.91 45.05 -22.57
N ILE A 7 -28.54 43.84 -22.93
CA ILE A 7 -28.78 42.68 -22.05
C ILE A 7 -27.75 42.84 -20.94
N LEU A 8 -28.12 43.39 -19.80
CA LEU A 8 -27.43 43.19 -18.53
C LEU A 8 -27.67 41.71 -18.18
N ALA A 9 -26.74 40.84 -18.59
CA ALA A 9 -26.56 39.58 -17.92
C ALA A 9 -26.15 39.93 -16.50
N LEU A 10 -27.04 39.75 -15.53
CA LEU A 10 -26.66 39.60 -14.14
C LEU A 10 -25.77 38.34 -14.09
N ALA A 11 -24.46 38.55 -14.29
CA ALA A 11 -23.50 37.52 -13.95
C ALA A 11 -23.74 37.18 -12.45
N VAL A 12 -24.17 35.98 -12.16
CA VAL A 12 -24.19 35.50 -10.76
C VAL A 12 -22.76 35.62 -10.31
N GLN A 13 -22.53 36.53 -9.37
CA GLN A 13 -21.22 36.81 -8.87
C GLN A 13 -20.84 35.65 -7.98
N ILE A 14 -19.75 34.93 -8.31
CA ILE A 14 -19.14 33.95 -7.41
C ILE A 14 -18.85 34.66 -6.11
N PRO A 15 -19.18 34.11 -4.91
CA PRO A 15 -18.88 34.73 -3.64
C PRO A 15 -17.39 35.11 -3.57
N ALA A 16 -17.13 36.31 -3.05
CA ALA A 16 -15.76 36.83 -2.98
C ALA A 16 -14.89 36.00 -2.04
N GLU A 17 -15.52 35.41 -1.03
CA GLU A 17 -14.90 34.65 0.03
C GLU A 17 -14.18 33.41 -0.52
N ILE A 18 -14.74 32.72 -1.53
CA ILE A 18 -14.12 31.51 -2.13
C ILE A 18 -12.98 31.83 -3.10
N GLN A 19 -12.58 33.09 -3.22
CA GLN A 19 -11.49 33.58 -4.06
C GLN A 19 -10.54 34.51 -3.29
N ASP A 20 -10.56 34.47 -1.98
CA ASP A 20 -9.72 35.33 -1.10
C ASP A 20 -9.01 34.51 -0.02
N PRO A 21 -7.72 34.15 -0.20
CA PRO A 21 -6.97 33.32 0.75
C PRO A 21 -6.76 33.99 2.13
N GLN A 22 -7.28 35.20 2.32
CA GLN A 22 -7.34 35.85 3.65
C GLN A 22 -8.64 35.52 4.39
N VAL A 23 -9.61 34.85 3.76
CA VAL A 23 -10.94 34.54 4.32
C VAL A 23 -11.16 33.03 4.41
N ASN A 24 -10.49 32.36 5.33
CA ASN A 24 -10.64 30.90 5.49
C ASN A 24 -11.95 30.52 6.21
N SER A 25 -12.58 31.45 6.91
CA SER A 25 -13.85 31.20 7.61
C SER A 25 -14.53 32.49 8.06
N ILE A 26 -15.85 32.43 8.24
CA ILE A 26 -16.69 33.50 8.86
C ILE A 26 -17.51 32.84 9.95
N ASN A 27 -17.47 33.43 11.17
CA ASN A 27 -18.21 32.95 12.36
C ASN A 27 -17.93 31.47 12.76
N ARG A 28 -16.84 30.85 12.25
CA ARG A 28 -16.39 29.55 12.73
C ARG A 28 -15.79 29.69 14.13
N ASN A 29 -16.15 28.79 15.04
CA ASN A 29 -15.51 28.69 16.35
C ASN A 29 -14.00 28.37 16.20
N PRO A 30 -13.15 28.83 17.13
CA PRO A 30 -11.74 28.43 17.17
C PRO A 30 -11.57 26.92 17.26
N ALA A 31 -10.53 26.39 16.61
CA ALA A 31 -10.17 24.98 16.72
C ALA A 31 -9.82 24.60 18.17
N ARG A 32 -10.15 23.40 18.57
CA ARG A 32 -9.98 22.88 19.93
C ARG A 32 -9.71 21.37 19.93
N ALA A 33 -9.21 20.87 21.05
CA ALA A 33 -9.12 19.43 21.27
C ALA A 33 -10.51 18.79 21.18
N TYR A 34 -10.59 17.70 20.40
CA TYR A 34 -11.85 16.98 20.23
C TYR A 34 -12.30 16.38 21.58
N SER A 35 -13.50 16.68 21.98
CA SER A 35 -14.16 16.07 23.14
C SER A 35 -15.63 16.45 23.17
N MET A 36 -16.48 15.50 23.55
CA MET A 36 -17.93 15.71 23.68
C MET A 36 -18.35 15.87 25.14
N PRO A 37 -19.40 16.70 25.43
CA PRO A 37 -19.94 16.83 26.78
C PRO A 37 -20.62 15.54 27.20
N LEU A 38 -20.45 15.17 28.47
CA LEU A 38 -21.01 13.95 29.07
C LEU A 38 -22.02 14.33 30.16
N ALA A 39 -22.99 13.44 30.41
CA ALA A 39 -23.98 13.65 31.46
C ALA A 39 -23.42 13.35 32.86
N SER A 40 -22.49 12.41 32.96
CA SER A 40 -21.89 12.02 34.23
C SER A 40 -20.43 11.53 34.07
N VAL A 41 -19.72 11.47 35.20
CA VAL A 41 -18.38 10.87 35.23
C VAL A 41 -18.43 9.36 34.92
N SER A 42 -19.52 8.66 35.28
CA SER A 42 -19.67 7.25 34.96
C SER A 42 -19.72 6.97 33.47
N ASP A 43 -20.25 7.89 32.67
CA ASP A 43 -20.34 7.75 31.21
C ASP A 43 -18.95 7.83 30.55
N ALA A 44 -18.00 8.49 31.22
CA ALA A 44 -16.61 8.58 30.78
C ALA A 44 -15.82 7.27 31.03
N LEU A 45 -16.25 6.42 31.94
CA LEU A 45 -15.51 5.23 32.36
C LEU A 45 -15.95 4.00 31.55
N THR A 46 -15.61 4.02 30.28
CA THR A 46 -15.93 3.00 29.28
C THR A 46 -14.71 2.71 28.41
N ASP A 47 -14.69 1.52 27.80
CA ASP A 47 -13.68 1.11 26.80
C ASP A 47 -14.03 1.61 25.37
N ALA A 48 -15.19 2.23 25.18
CA ALA A 48 -15.56 2.80 23.91
C ALA A 48 -14.56 3.89 23.49
N VAL A 49 -14.29 4.01 22.19
CA VAL A 49 -13.49 5.07 21.61
C VAL A 49 -14.17 6.41 21.92
N GLU A 50 -15.46 6.51 21.62
CA GLU A 50 -16.31 7.63 22.01
C GLU A 50 -17.38 7.20 23.02
N PRO A 51 -17.43 7.84 24.22
CA PRO A 51 -18.49 7.60 25.17
C PRO A 51 -19.85 8.09 24.64
N ALA A 52 -20.89 7.28 24.79
CA ALA A 52 -22.25 7.70 24.46
C ALA A 52 -22.69 8.90 25.34
N THR A 53 -23.36 9.87 24.74
CA THR A 53 -23.82 11.08 25.43
C THR A 53 -25.18 11.53 24.90
N PRO A 54 -26.07 12.04 25.77
CA PRO A 54 -27.34 12.63 25.34
C PRO A 54 -27.17 14.04 24.72
N TYR A 55 -25.96 14.58 24.68
CA TYR A 55 -25.65 15.93 24.25
C TYR A 55 -25.10 15.99 22.81
N VAL A 56 -25.10 14.88 22.09
CA VAL A 56 -24.74 14.80 20.67
C VAL A 56 -25.91 14.24 19.89
N LEU A 57 -26.27 14.87 18.81
CA LEU A 57 -27.29 14.44 17.85
C LEU A 57 -26.67 14.37 16.46
N SER A 58 -26.59 13.19 15.90
CA SER A 58 -26.16 13.02 14.50
C SER A 58 -27.23 13.56 13.54
N LEU A 59 -26.78 14.31 12.55
CA LEU A 59 -27.59 14.73 11.41
C LEU A 59 -27.29 13.90 10.15
N ASN A 60 -26.48 12.86 10.27
CA ASN A 60 -26.21 11.93 9.16
C ASN A 60 -27.49 11.27 8.63
N GLY A 61 -27.37 10.59 7.50
CA GLY A 61 -28.44 9.88 6.84
C GLY A 61 -29.03 10.67 5.67
N GLU A 62 -30.34 10.56 5.44
CA GLU A 62 -30.99 11.14 4.26
C GLU A 62 -31.09 12.67 4.34
N TRP A 63 -30.56 13.34 3.30
CA TRP A 63 -30.68 14.77 3.05
C TRP A 63 -31.29 15.00 1.67
N GLN A 64 -31.62 16.24 1.35
CA GLN A 64 -31.98 16.66 0.01
C GLN A 64 -30.85 17.46 -0.61
N ILE A 65 -30.53 17.17 -1.87
CA ILE A 65 -29.52 17.86 -2.67
C ILE A 65 -30.13 18.46 -3.93
N SER A 66 -29.66 19.66 -4.29
CA SER A 66 -29.86 20.27 -5.61
C SER A 66 -28.49 20.60 -6.18
N TRP A 67 -28.03 19.78 -7.15
CA TRP A 67 -26.71 19.89 -7.72
C TRP A 67 -26.73 20.65 -9.05
N SER A 68 -25.70 21.47 -9.29
CA SER A 68 -25.49 22.18 -10.55
C SER A 68 -24.01 22.21 -10.91
N GLY A 69 -23.68 21.95 -12.17
CA GLY A 69 -22.31 22.05 -12.70
C GLY A 69 -21.81 23.49 -12.86
N ASP A 70 -22.69 24.49 -12.73
CA ASP A 70 -22.38 25.91 -12.91
C ASP A 70 -23.06 26.75 -11.83
N PRO A 71 -22.31 27.53 -11.03
CA PRO A 71 -22.87 28.39 -9.99
C PRO A 71 -23.88 29.42 -10.53
N ALA A 72 -23.78 29.80 -11.82
CA ALA A 72 -24.69 30.74 -12.47
C ALA A 72 -26.02 30.06 -12.90
N ARG A 73 -26.07 28.73 -12.91
CA ARG A 73 -27.22 27.95 -13.43
C ARG A 73 -27.77 27.01 -12.39
N ARG A 74 -28.27 27.56 -11.28
CA ARG A 74 -28.77 26.76 -10.16
C ARG A 74 -29.89 25.81 -10.60
N ALA A 75 -29.78 24.53 -10.23
CA ALA A 75 -30.87 23.58 -10.42
C ALA A 75 -32.07 23.94 -9.53
N LYS A 76 -33.26 23.57 -10.00
CA LYS A 76 -34.52 23.82 -9.28
C LYS A 76 -35.12 22.55 -8.67
N SER A 77 -34.60 21.39 -9.08
CA SER A 77 -35.03 20.07 -8.58
C SER A 77 -34.19 19.63 -7.40
N TRP A 78 -34.84 19.00 -6.44
CA TRP A 78 -34.23 18.39 -5.29
C TRP A 78 -34.30 16.87 -5.40
N GLN A 79 -33.24 16.20 -5.01
CA GLN A 79 -33.12 14.74 -4.98
C GLN A 79 -32.65 14.33 -3.60
N THR A 80 -32.79 13.05 -3.27
CA THR A 80 -32.29 12.48 -2.02
C THR A 80 -30.82 12.10 -2.16
N ILE A 81 -30.04 12.34 -1.10
CA ILE A 81 -28.66 11.91 -0.97
C ILE A 81 -28.37 11.51 0.47
N ASP A 82 -27.53 10.51 0.66
CA ASP A 82 -27.00 10.17 1.98
C ASP A 82 -25.82 11.08 2.36
N VAL A 83 -25.81 11.53 3.60
CA VAL A 83 -24.69 12.28 4.22
C VAL A 83 -24.22 11.47 5.42
N PRO A 84 -22.89 11.19 5.56
CA PRO A 84 -21.81 11.65 4.69
C PRO A 84 -21.72 10.90 3.36
N SER A 85 -21.32 11.59 2.29
CA SER A 85 -20.96 10.98 1.01
C SER A 85 -20.21 11.95 0.10
N CYS A 86 -19.40 11.42 -0.82
CA CYS A 86 -18.91 12.16 -1.98
C CYS A 86 -20.02 12.20 -3.04
N VAL A 87 -20.35 13.38 -3.54
CA VAL A 87 -21.49 13.51 -4.47
C VAL A 87 -21.27 12.76 -5.80
N GLU A 88 -20.02 12.66 -6.24
CA GLU A 88 -19.65 11.98 -7.48
C GLU A 88 -19.90 10.46 -7.39
N THR A 89 -19.75 9.87 -6.21
CA THR A 89 -20.08 8.44 -5.98
C THR A 89 -21.59 8.21 -5.90
N ARG A 90 -22.39 9.27 -5.88
CA ARG A 90 -23.88 9.23 -5.85
C ARG A 90 -24.51 9.70 -7.17
N GLY A 91 -23.66 9.87 -8.22
CA GLY A 91 -24.14 10.19 -9.57
C GLY A 91 -24.30 11.69 -9.84
N PHE A 92 -23.76 12.56 -9.01
CA PHE A 92 -23.75 14.01 -9.23
C PHE A 92 -22.36 14.46 -9.68
N GLY A 93 -22.19 14.75 -10.98
CA GLY A 93 -20.89 15.01 -11.58
C GLY A 93 -20.10 13.70 -11.82
N ALA A 94 -18.80 13.83 -11.95
CA ALA A 94 -17.90 12.69 -12.16
C ALA A 94 -16.66 12.79 -11.26
N PRO A 95 -16.16 11.66 -10.74
CA PRO A 95 -14.85 11.63 -10.12
C PRO A 95 -13.80 12.03 -11.15
N GLY A 96 -12.71 12.65 -10.71
CA GLY A 96 -11.57 12.94 -11.55
C GLY A 96 -10.28 12.70 -10.79
N TYR A 97 -9.26 12.20 -11.49
CA TYR A 97 -7.96 11.94 -10.89
C TYR A 97 -6.85 12.72 -11.60
N THR A 98 -6.15 13.54 -10.85
CA THR A 98 -4.89 14.16 -11.27
C THR A 98 -3.85 14.09 -10.16
N ASN A 99 -2.56 13.97 -10.56
CA ASN A 99 -1.42 14.08 -9.66
C ASN A 99 -0.95 15.55 -9.58
N VAL A 100 -0.07 15.96 -10.48
CA VAL A 100 0.57 17.29 -10.45
C VAL A 100 -0.30 18.38 -11.08
N THR A 101 -1.13 18.01 -12.04
CA THR A 101 -1.91 18.97 -12.83
C THR A 101 -3.19 19.34 -12.11
N TYR A 102 -3.39 20.64 -11.82
CA TYR A 102 -4.70 21.08 -11.33
C TYR A 102 -5.81 20.70 -12.31
N PRO A 103 -6.99 20.30 -11.81
CA PRO A 103 -8.13 19.99 -12.67
C PRO A 103 -8.72 21.22 -13.36
N HIS A 104 -8.28 22.42 -13.00
CA HIS A 104 -8.66 23.72 -13.57
C HIS A 104 -7.41 24.51 -13.97
N LYS A 105 -7.57 25.57 -14.74
CA LYS A 105 -6.46 26.45 -15.10
C LYS A 105 -5.89 27.14 -13.85
N PRO A 106 -4.60 27.00 -13.56
CA PRO A 106 -3.98 27.60 -12.38
C PRO A 106 -3.77 29.10 -12.55
N GLU A 107 -4.66 29.87 -11.95
CA GLU A 107 -4.58 31.35 -11.84
C GLU A 107 -4.96 31.77 -10.40
N PRO A 108 -4.18 31.32 -9.35
CA PRO A 108 -4.55 31.57 -7.96
C PRO A 108 -4.70 33.06 -7.67
N PRO A 109 -5.67 33.48 -6.84
CA PRO A 109 -6.60 32.63 -6.09
C PRO A 109 -7.89 32.24 -6.85
N TYR A 110 -7.98 32.55 -8.14
CA TYR A 110 -9.22 32.41 -8.91
C TYR A 110 -9.37 31.01 -9.49
N ILE A 111 -10.58 30.47 -9.43
CA ILE A 111 -10.99 29.29 -10.19
C ILE A 111 -11.55 29.78 -11.53
N ARG A 112 -10.87 29.46 -12.63
CA ARG A 112 -11.23 29.87 -13.97
C ARG A 112 -11.25 28.69 -14.93
N ASP A 113 -12.09 28.81 -15.96
CA ASP A 113 -12.29 27.81 -17.00
C ASP A 113 -12.94 26.51 -16.50
N PHE A 114 -13.23 25.64 -17.43
CA PHE A 114 -13.88 24.37 -17.20
C PHE A 114 -12.94 23.38 -16.52
N VAL A 115 -13.54 22.56 -15.66
CA VAL A 115 -12.84 21.57 -14.88
C VAL A 115 -12.99 20.20 -15.54
N PHE A 116 -11.90 19.44 -15.63
CA PHE A 116 -11.88 18.11 -16.26
C PHE A 116 -12.42 18.06 -17.70
N GLY A 117 -12.26 19.14 -18.47
CA GLY A 117 -12.72 19.18 -19.87
C GLY A 117 -14.23 19.09 -20.05
N SER A 118 -14.99 19.15 -18.96
CA SER A 118 -16.45 19.14 -18.98
C SER A 118 -17.06 20.51 -19.28
N SER A 119 -18.37 20.57 -19.37
CA SER A 119 -19.13 21.84 -19.39
C SER A 119 -19.29 22.45 -18.01
N ASP A 120 -18.79 21.78 -16.96
CA ASP A 120 -18.89 22.21 -15.58
C ASP A 120 -17.80 23.22 -15.24
N TYR A 121 -18.21 24.37 -14.70
CA TYR A 121 -17.28 25.43 -14.35
C TYR A 121 -16.79 25.29 -12.91
N ASN A 122 -17.70 25.37 -11.93
CA ASN A 122 -17.45 25.16 -10.53
C ASN A 122 -18.71 24.56 -9.92
N PRO A 123 -18.86 23.24 -9.88
CA PRO A 123 -20.07 22.60 -9.39
C PRO A 123 -20.45 23.06 -7.99
N VAL A 124 -21.76 23.20 -7.78
CA VAL A 124 -22.34 23.59 -6.50
C VAL A 124 -23.38 22.58 -6.06
N SER A 125 -23.17 22.09 -4.84
CA SER A 125 -24.09 21.20 -4.13
C SER A 125 -24.85 22.00 -3.08
N SER A 126 -26.14 22.22 -3.32
CA SER A 126 -27.02 22.84 -2.34
C SER A 126 -27.71 21.73 -1.56
N TYR A 127 -27.52 21.70 -0.24
CA TYR A 127 -28.10 20.70 0.66
C TYR A 127 -29.17 21.34 1.54
N ARG A 128 -30.14 20.53 1.99
CA ARG A 128 -31.08 20.90 3.04
C ARG A 128 -31.46 19.70 3.91
N LYS A 129 -31.62 19.96 5.21
CA LYS A 129 -32.02 18.98 6.23
C LYS A 129 -32.92 19.63 7.24
N GLU A 130 -34.08 19.02 7.49
CA GLU A 130 -34.93 19.39 8.63
C GLU A 130 -34.44 18.64 9.88
N PHE A 131 -34.41 19.37 11.01
CA PHE A 131 -34.01 18.79 12.29
C PHE A 131 -34.78 19.43 13.45
N THR A 132 -34.85 18.69 14.56
CA THR A 132 -35.45 19.19 15.82
C THR A 132 -34.43 19.03 16.94
N VAL A 133 -34.27 20.10 17.73
CA VAL A 133 -33.37 20.07 18.89
C VAL A 133 -34.10 19.41 20.06
N PRO A 134 -33.47 18.43 20.76
CA PRO A 134 -34.07 17.78 21.92
C PRO A 134 -34.47 18.76 23.03
N GLU A 135 -35.63 18.58 23.66
CA GLU A 135 -36.14 19.46 24.75
C GLU A 135 -35.15 19.53 25.94
N GLY A 136 -34.43 18.45 26.21
CA GLY A 136 -33.39 18.38 27.26
C GLY A 136 -32.18 19.28 27.04
N TRP A 137 -32.09 19.96 25.89
CA TRP A 137 -31.01 20.91 25.56
C TRP A 137 -31.35 22.37 25.91
N THR A 138 -32.49 22.65 26.50
CA THR A 138 -32.90 23.99 26.91
C THR A 138 -31.83 24.62 27.82
N GLY A 139 -31.41 25.86 27.49
CA GLY A 139 -30.38 26.61 28.23
C GLY A 139 -28.93 26.17 27.88
N ARG A 140 -28.75 25.33 26.89
CA ARG A 140 -27.43 24.98 26.34
C ARG A 140 -27.18 25.72 25.04
N ARG A 141 -25.91 25.93 24.71
CA ARG A 141 -25.50 26.35 23.37
C ARG A 141 -25.55 25.14 22.44
N VAL A 142 -26.06 25.33 21.26
CA VAL A 142 -26.10 24.27 20.22
C VAL A 142 -25.06 24.59 19.15
N ILE A 143 -24.07 23.72 19.06
CA ILE A 143 -22.97 23.86 18.11
C ILE A 143 -23.25 22.90 16.97
N LEU A 144 -23.31 23.41 15.76
CA LEU A 144 -23.32 22.63 14.53
C LEU A 144 -21.88 22.35 14.12
N ARG A 145 -21.54 21.07 13.94
CA ARG A 145 -20.20 20.62 13.58
C ARG A 145 -20.25 19.83 12.29
N PHE A 146 -19.38 20.18 11.35
CA PHE A 146 -19.04 19.42 10.17
C PHE A 146 -17.62 18.88 10.34
N ASP A 147 -17.42 17.59 10.22
CA ASP A 147 -16.10 16.97 10.33
C ASP A 147 -15.28 17.01 9.03
N GLY A 148 -15.94 17.25 7.89
CA GLY A 148 -15.28 17.45 6.60
C GLY A 148 -16.27 17.78 5.49
N VAL A 149 -16.01 18.85 4.77
CA VAL A 149 -16.77 19.26 3.57
C VAL A 149 -15.78 19.75 2.51
N TYR A 150 -15.89 19.26 1.30
CA TYR A 150 -14.95 19.56 0.21
C TYR A 150 -15.63 20.38 -0.88
N SER A 151 -15.22 21.66 -1.11
CA SER A 151 -14.07 22.38 -0.56
C SER A 151 -14.44 23.60 0.31
N ALA A 152 -15.40 24.41 -0.10
CA ALA A 152 -15.81 25.65 0.62
C ALA A 152 -17.33 25.73 0.69
N TYR A 153 -17.86 26.13 1.84
CA TYR A 153 -19.30 26.08 2.02
C TYR A 153 -19.85 27.18 2.92
N PHE A 154 -21.08 27.59 2.61
CA PHE A 154 -21.88 28.52 3.38
C PHE A 154 -22.97 27.78 4.13
N VAL A 155 -23.23 28.18 5.37
CA VAL A 155 -24.23 27.57 6.25
C VAL A 155 -25.35 28.57 6.54
N LYS A 156 -26.60 28.09 6.41
CA LYS A 156 -27.81 28.84 6.81
C LYS A 156 -28.68 27.99 7.72
N VAL A 157 -29.29 28.62 8.71
CA VAL A 157 -30.31 28.02 9.57
C VAL A 157 -31.56 28.88 9.56
N ASN A 158 -32.71 28.30 9.20
CA ASN A 158 -33.98 28.98 9.06
C ASN A 158 -33.89 30.23 8.15
N GLY A 159 -33.15 30.10 7.03
CA GLY A 159 -32.96 31.15 6.03
C GLY A 159 -31.99 32.27 6.44
N ARG A 160 -31.37 32.22 7.62
CA ARG A 160 -30.40 33.18 8.12
C ARG A 160 -28.99 32.67 7.96
N GLU A 161 -28.09 33.51 7.44
CA GLU A 161 -26.66 33.14 7.28
C GLU A 161 -26.01 32.96 8.65
N VAL A 162 -25.36 31.79 8.81
CA VAL A 162 -24.61 31.41 10.01
C VAL A 162 -23.14 31.71 9.83
N GLY A 163 -22.54 31.19 8.75
CA GLY A 163 -21.12 31.33 8.52
C GLY A 163 -20.62 30.65 7.24
N TYR A 164 -19.30 30.66 7.11
CA TYR A 164 -18.53 30.13 5.99
C TYR A 164 -17.30 29.36 6.51
N ALA A 165 -16.87 28.31 5.82
CA ALA A 165 -15.60 27.64 6.09
C ALA A 165 -15.02 26.99 4.83
N GLU A 166 -13.73 26.90 4.81
CA GLU A 166 -12.86 26.05 3.96
C GLU A 166 -11.87 25.27 4.82
N ASP A 167 -10.88 24.60 4.21
CA ASP A 167 -10.05 23.56 4.82
C ASP A 167 -10.85 22.28 5.02
N SER A 168 -11.01 21.54 3.92
CA SER A 168 -11.96 20.42 3.80
C SER A 168 -11.71 19.26 4.74
N LYS A 169 -10.53 19.18 5.36
CA LYS A 169 -10.08 18.01 6.14
C LYS A 169 -10.09 18.22 7.65
N LEU A 170 -10.40 19.42 8.11
CA LEU A 170 -10.53 19.74 9.53
C LEU A 170 -11.97 20.07 9.91
N PRO A 171 -12.36 19.79 11.17
CA PRO A 171 -13.69 20.10 11.63
C PRO A 171 -13.97 21.61 11.66
N SER A 172 -15.18 21.98 11.29
CA SER A 172 -15.69 23.34 11.44
C SER A 172 -16.91 23.38 12.34
N GLU A 173 -16.90 24.23 13.36
CA GLU A 173 -17.96 24.37 14.36
C GLU A 173 -18.61 25.75 14.29
N PHE A 174 -19.93 25.81 14.31
CA PHE A 174 -20.72 27.06 14.31
C PHE A 174 -21.71 27.06 15.46
N ASP A 175 -21.76 28.16 16.24
CA ASP A 175 -22.78 28.34 17.25
C ASP A 175 -24.10 28.79 16.60
N ILE A 176 -25.05 27.88 16.55
CA ILE A 176 -26.37 28.11 15.93
C ILE A 176 -27.46 28.45 16.93
N THR A 177 -27.14 28.62 18.23
CA THR A 177 -28.11 28.82 19.30
C THR A 177 -29.10 29.96 19.01
N GLY A 178 -28.58 31.10 18.54
CA GLY A 178 -29.38 32.27 18.21
C GLY A 178 -30.20 32.19 16.92
N TYR A 179 -30.02 31.08 16.14
CA TYR A 179 -30.72 30.88 14.86
C TYR A 179 -31.86 29.87 14.97
N LEU A 180 -31.94 29.16 16.12
CA LEU A 180 -32.95 28.13 16.34
C LEU A 180 -34.35 28.72 16.64
N GLN A 181 -35.37 27.95 16.27
CA GLN A 181 -36.75 28.17 16.58
C GLN A 181 -37.36 26.95 17.28
N PRO A 182 -38.45 27.10 18.04
CA PRO A 182 -39.17 25.95 18.59
C PRO A 182 -39.72 25.04 17.50
N GLY A 183 -39.55 23.71 17.69
CA GLY A 183 -40.01 22.71 16.73
C GLY A 183 -38.97 22.42 15.63
N THR A 184 -39.43 22.31 14.39
CA THR A 184 -38.60 21.98 13.25
C THR A 184 -37.75 23.17 12.80
N ASN A 185 -36.45 22.92 12.57
CA ASN A 185 -35.50 23.87 12.01
C ASN A 185 -35.03 23.37 10.65
N LEU A 186 -34.69 24.28 9.76
CA LEU A 186 -34.15 23.98 8.44
C LEU A 186 -32.68 24.38 8.41
N LEU A 187 -31.80 23.39 8.17
CA LEU A 187 -30.38 23.59 7.85
C LEU A 187 -30.22 23.58 6.33
N GLU A 188 -29.53 24.58 5.81
CA GLU A 188 -29.14 24.68 4.40
C GLU A 188 -27.63 24.85 4.30
N VAL A 189 -26.99 24.12 3.38
CA VAL A 189 -25.55 24.19 3.10
C VAL A 189 -25.37 24.39 1.61
N GLU A 190 -24.57 25.37 1.23
CA GLU A 190 -24.20 25.64 -0.15
C GLU A 190 -22.71 25.40 -0.29
N ASP A 191 -22.35 24.26 -0.91
CA ASP A 191 -21.00 23.75 -1.05
C ASP A 191 -20.50 23.97 -2.48
N TYR A 192 -19.33 24.57 -2.62
CA TYR A 192 -18.61 24.83 -3.87
C TYR A 192 -17.48 23.81 -4.03
N ARG A 193 -17.45 23.11 -5.15
CA ARG A 193 -16.41 22.09 -5.41
C ARG A 193 -15.00 22.67 -5.37
N TRP A 194 -14.82 23.92 -5.80
CA TRP A 194 -13.52 24.57 -5.91
C TRP A 194 -13.55 25.95 -5.28
N CYS A 195 -12.45 26.30 -4.58
CA CYS A 195 -12.19 27.61 -4.00
C CYS A 195 -10.69 27.92 -4.10
N ASP A 196 -10.26 29.09 -3.62
CA ASP A 196 -8.84 29.40 -3.49
C ASP A 196 -8.10 28.37 -2.63
N GLY A 197 -8.71 27.89 -1.54
CA GLY A 197 -8.17 26.79 -0.72
C GLY A 197 -7.83 25.53 -1.52
N SER A 198 -8.46 25.28 -2.68
CA SER A 198 -8.15 24.14 -3.56
C SER A 198 -6.73 24.18 -4.13
N TYR A 199 -6.07 25.36 -4.14
CA TYR A 199 -4.66 25.48 -4.51
C TYR A 199 -3.69 24.95 -3.44
N LEU A 200 -4.17 24.80 -2.19
CA LEU A 200 -3.46 24.16 -1.08
C LEU A 200 -3.94 22.72 -0.83
N GLU A 201 -4.84 22.20 -1.63
CA GLU A 201 -5.40 20.86 -1.54
C GLU A 201 -5.20 20.08 -2.84
N ASP A 202 -3.97 20.18 -3.40
CA ASP A 202 -3.58 19.56 -4.68
C ASP A 202 -2.94 18.18 -4.50
N GLN A 203 -3.42 17.40 -3.55
CA GLN A 203 -2.90 16.07 -3.26
C GLN A 203 -3.09 15.12 -4.44
N ASP A 204 -2.16 14.18 -4.58
CA ASP A 204 -2.19 13.08 -5.56
C ASP A 204 -3.28 12.06 -5.20
N MET A 205 -4.52 12.39 -5.56
CA MET A 205 -5.69 11.58 -5.21
C MET A 205 -6.88 11.90 -6.11
N PHE A 206 -7.90 11.02 -6.10
CA PHE A 206 -9.20 11.37 -6.70
C PHE A 206 -9.79 12.64 -6.10
N ARG A 207 -10.34 13.50 -6.96
CA ARG A 207 -11.00 14.77 -6.61
C ARG A 207 -12.49 14.54 -6.45
N PHE A 208 -12.94 14.64 -5.21
CA PHE A 208 -14.34 14.55 -4.82
C PHE A 208 -14.86 15.87 -4.29
N SER A 209 -16.17 15.95 -4.03
CA SER A 209 -16.83 17.07 -3.35
C SER A 209 -17.99 16.59 -2.49
N GLY A 210 -18.54 17.49 -1.68
CA GLY A 210 -19.69 17.23 -0.83
C GLY A 210 -19.35 17.12 0.67
N ILE A 211 -20.38 16.86 1.45
CA ILE A 211 -20.27 16.60 2.90
C ILE A 211 -19.85 15.14 3.09
N PHE A 212 -18.53 14.89 3.16
CA PHE A 212 -17.97 13.52 3.13
C PHE A 212 -17.63 12.94 4.49
N ARG A 213 -17.73 13.73 5.56
CA ARG A 213 -17.61 13.28 6.96
C ARG A 213 -18.84 13.70 7.76
N ASP A 214 -18.91 13.31 9.01
CA ASP A 214 -20.06 13.45 9.88
C ASP A 214 -20.56 14.89 10.05
N VAL A 215 -21.87 15.03 10.24
CA VAL A 215 -22.54 16.27 10.65
C VAL A 215 -23.24 16.02 11.97
N THR A 216 -22.90 16.80 13.00
CA THR A 216 -23.46 16.64 14.34
C THR A 216 -23.91 17.96 14.96
N LEU A 217 -24.92 17.87 15.83
CA LEU A 217 -25.24 18.92 16.76
C LEU A 217 -24.70 18.55 18.15
N VAL A 218 -24.03 19.49 18.81
CA VAL A 218 -23.47 19.30 20.14
C VAL A 218 -24.06 20.32 21.11
N ALA A 219 -24.73 19.84 22.18
CA ALA A 219 -25.31 20.70 23.21
C ALA A 219 -24.30 20.99 24.32
N MET A 220 -23.68 22.15 24.29
CA MET A 220 -22.66 22.58 25.25
C MET A 220 -23.28 23.38 26.38
N PRO A 221 -22.84 23.22 27.65
CA PRO A 221 -23.26 24.13 28.71
C PRO A 221 -22.73 25.54 28.46
N GLU A 222 -23.38 26.56 29.08
CA GLU A 222 -22.97 27.94 28.91
C GLU A 222 -21.52 28.15 29.39
N ASN A 223 -21.19 27.66 30.58
CA ASN A 223 -19.83 27.75 31.17
C ASN A 223 -19.04 26.48 30.74
N ARG A 224 -18.68 26.39 29.47
CA ARG A 224 -18.06 25.21 28.90
C ARG A 224 -16.53 25.12 29.06
N ILE A 225 -16.00 23.94 28.90
CA ILE A 225 -14.59 23.72 28.61
C ILE A 225 -14.40 24.03 27.13
N GLU A 226 -13.62 25.10 26.84
CA GLU A 226 -13.34 25.48 25.44
C GLU A 226 -12.26 24.63 24.82
N ASP A 227 -11.20 24.31 25.59
CA ASP A 227 -10.06 23.54 25.13
C ASP A 227 -9.29 22.93 26.29
N PHE A 228 -8.51 21.91 26.06
CA PHE A 228 -7.58 21.35 27.04
C PHE A 228 -6.33 20.79 26.36
N TYR A 229 -5.23 20.76 27.12
CA TYR A 229 -3.97 20.19 26.65
C TYR A 229 -3.32 19.35 27.74
N PHE A 230 -3.13 18.04 27.48
CA PHE A 230 -2.48 17.08 28.36
C PHE A 230 -1.06 16.80 27.87
N ARG A 231 -0.06 17.04 28.72
CA ARG A 231 1.35 16.89 28.38
C ARG A 231 2.05 15.94 29.32
N THR A 232 3.00 15.17 28.79
CA THR A 232 3.86 14.25 29.51
C THR A 232 5.32 14.69 29.46
N GLN A 233 5.99 14.66 30.59
CA GLN A 233 7.44 14.72 30.70
C GLN A 233 7.92 13.55 31.55
N LEU A 234 8.69 12.64 30.96
CA LEU A 234 9.30 11.53 31.72
C LEU A 234 10.51 12.05 32.51
N ILE A 235 10.56 11.66 33.77
CA ILE A 235 11.59 12.10 34.74
C ILE A 235 12.27 10.87 35.38
N ASN A 236 13.33 11.09 36.14
CA ASN A 236 14.06 10.03 36.87
C ASN A 236 14.50 8.90 35.92
N SER A 237 15.18 9.25 34.81
CA SER A 237 15.62 8.31 33.76
C SER A 237 14.44 7.53 33.16
N TYR A 238 13.39 8.23 32.76
CA TYR A 238 12.16 7.73 32.12
C TYR A 238 11.32 6.77 32.99
N ARG A 239 11.60 6.72 34.32
CA ARG A 239 10.87 5.83 35.23
C ARG A 239 9.55 6.39 35.72
N ASP A 240 9.51 7.69 35.98
CA ASP A 240 8.36 8.41 36.52
C ASP A 240 7.89 9.47 35.51
N ALA A 241 6.65 9.94 35.60
CA ALA A 241 6.10 10.98 34.71
C ALA A 241 5.63 12.20 35.50
N LYS A 242 6.01 13.39 35.04
CA LYS A 242 5.36 14.67 35.35
C LYS A 242 4.32 14.92 34.28
N LEU A 243 3.06 14.89 34.68
CA LEU A 243 1.91 15.15 33.82
C LEU A 243 1.45 16.60 34.05
N SER A 244 1.20 17.33 32.98
CA SER A 244 0.71 18.72 33.03
C SER A 244 -0.62 18.80 32.28
N LEU A 245 -1.60 19.46 32.86
CA LEU A 245 -2.91 19.68 32.27
C LEU A 245 -3.22 21.19 32.25
N SER A 246 -3.47 21.72 31.07
CA SER A 246 -3.98 23.06 30.83
C SER A 246 -5.42 22.96 30.37
N VAL A 247 -6.34 23.71 30.96
CA VAL A 247 -7.77 23.72 30.59
C VAL A 247 -8.24 25.15 30.42
N LYS A 248 -8.74 25.47 29.23
CA LYS A 248 -9.40 26.74 28.98
C LYS A 248 -10.90 26.58 29.23
N SER A 249 -11.45 27.29 30.20
CA SER A 249 -12.87 27.24 30.57
C SER A 249 -13.36 28.57 31.11
N GLU A 250 -14.62 28.87 30.87
CA GLU A 250 -15.29 30.05 31.42
C GLU A 250 -15.63 29.87 32.92
N ALA A 251 -15.73 28.64 33.42
CA ALA A 251 -16.04 28.36 34.82
C ALA A 251 -14.82 28.56 35.74
N LYS A 252 -15.06 29.09 36.95
CA LYS A 252 -13.99 29.41 37.92
C LYS A 252 -13.28 28.21 38.54
N SER A 253 -13.86 27.02 38.48
CA SER A 253 -13.31 25.82 39.10
C SER A 253 -13.13 24.72 38.07
N VAL A 254 -11.89 24.24 37.91
CA VAL A 254 -11.53 23.09 37.08
C VAL A 254 -10.99 22.00 37.99
N LYS A 255 -11.48 20.78 37.81
CA LYS A 255 -10.95 19.56 38.41
C LYS A 255 -10.83 18.50 37.33
N ALA A 256 -9.79 17.68 37.41
CA ALA A 256 -9.70 16.52 36.55
C ALA A 256 -9.15 15.31 37.32
N ASP A 257 -9.65 14.15 36.96
CA ASP A 257 -9.23 12.86 37.53
C ASP A 257 -8.67 11.97 36.40
N LEU A 258 -7.57 11.29 36.73
CA LEU A 258 -6.93 10.34 35.85
C LEU A 258 -7.22 8.91 36.34
N TYR A 259 -7.70 8.06 35.46
CA TYR A 259 -8.06 6.66 35.75
C TYR A 259 -7.18 5.71 34.90
N ASP A 260 -6.80 4.57 35.48
CA ASP A 260 -6.12 3.50 34.76
C ASP A 260 -7.09 2.71 33.87
N ALA A 261 -6.58 1.75 33.09
CA ALA A 261 -7.39 0.91 32.19
C ALA A 261 -8.43 0.04 32.93
N SER A 262 -8.33 -0.11 34.26
CA SER A 262 -9.36 -0.77 35.12
C SER A 262 -10.30 0.24 35.76
N PHE A 263 -10.30 1.47 35.31
CA PHE A 263 -11.08 2.61 35.83
C PHE A 263 -10.84 2.90 37.31
N ARG A 264 -9.65 2.59 37.82
CA ARG A 264 -9.23 3.01 39.15
C ARG A 264 -8.56 4.37 39.06
N LYS A 265 -8.97 5.27 39.94
CA LYS A 265 -8.39 6.59 40.02
C LYS A 265 -6.93 6.54 40.46
N VAL A 266 -6.03 7.07 39.65
CA VAL A 266 -4.57 7.07 39.91
C VAL A 266 -4.01 8.46 40.18
N GLY A 267 -4.79 9.54 39.92
CA GLY A 267 -4.38 10.90 40.20
C GLY A 267 -5.47 11.92 40.01
N SER A 268 -5.21 13.15 40.42
CA SER A 268 -6.13 14.28 40.30
C SER A 268 -5.37 15.55 39.98
N PHE A 269 -6.03 16.42 39.22
CA PHE A 269 -5.58 17.79 38.88
C PHE A 269 -6.58 18.79 39.46
N SER A 270 -6.12 19.97 39.82
CA SER A 270 -6.98 21.05 40.35
C SER A 270 -6.49 22.38 39.89
N GLY A 271 -7.40 23.19 39.28
CA GLY A 271 -7.11 24.48 38.65
C GLY A 271 -6.95 24.35 37.14
N ALA A 272 -7.01 25.50 36.49
CA ALA A 272 -6.87 25.56 35.01
C ALA A 272 -5.48 25.15 34.51
N GLU A 273 -4.45 25.43 35.29
CA GLU A 273 -3.07 24.97 35.07
C GLU A 273 -2.68 24.10 36.29
N SER A 274 -2.36 22.85 36.02
CA SER A 274 -2.07 21.91 37.10
C SER A 274 -1.07 20.83 36.69
N THR A 275 -0.39 20.26 37.68
CA THR A 275 0.60 19.20 37.44
C THR A 275 0.42 18.04 38.42
N LEU A 276 0.75 16.84 37.97
CA LEU A 276 0.73 15.63 38.75
C LEU A 276 2.01 14.82 38.48
N VAL A 277 2.63 14.29 39.54
CA VAL A 277 3.73 13.32 39.37
C VAL A 277 3.19 11.91 39.59
N LEU A 278 3.25 11.10 38.54
CA LEU A 278 2.86 9.68 38.62
C LEU A 278 4.12 8.82 38.65
N ARG A 279 4.24 7.96 39.66
CA ARG A 279 5.39 7.09 39.84
C ARG A 279 5.19 5.78 39.09
N ARG A 280 6.18 5.41 38.25
CA ARG A 280 6.17 4.19 37.44
C ARG A 280 4.86 3.98 36.69
N PRO A 281 4.41 4.97 35.89
CA PRO A 281 3.19 4.79 35.09
C PRO A 281 3.40 3.69 34.05
N HIS A 282 2.32 3.13 33.56
CA HIS A 282 2.32 2.33 32.33
C HIS A 282 2.46 3.30 31.14
N LEU A 283 3.52 3.15 30.37
CA LEU A 283 3.80 4.05 29.24
C LEU A 283 3.10 3.56 27.97
N TRP A 284 2.69 4.48 27.14
CA TRP A 284 2.14 4.18 25.82
C TRP A 284 3.26 4.02 24.80
N SER A 285 3.19 2.96 23.98
CA SER A 285 3.99 2.76 22.78
C SER A 285 3.18 1.98 21.73
N ALA A 286 3.65 1.93 20.46
CA ALA A 286 3.00 1.11 19.44
C ALA A 286 3.09 -0.41 19.74
N GLU A 287 4.01 -0.84 20.61
CA GLU A 287 4.14 -2.23 21.05
C GLU A 287 3.21 -2.54 22.23
N ASP A 288 2.90 -1.53 23.07
CA ASP A 288 2.04 -1.63 24.26
C ASP A 288 1.23 -0.32 24.38
N PRO A 289 0.06 -0.22 23.70
CA PRO A 289 -0.72 1.01 23.59
C PRO A 289 -1.62 1.25 24.80
N TYR A 290 -1.03 1.36 26.00
CA TYR A 290 -1.76 1.54 27.24
C TYR A 290 -2.34 2.94 27.36
N LEU A 291 -3.65 3.04 27.55
CA LEU A 291 -4.40 4.29 27.70
C LEU A 291 -4.96 4.47 29.10
N TYR A 292 -4.88 5.71 29.58
CA TYR A 292 -5.59 6.21 30.74
C TYR A 292 -6.83 6.96 30.29
N THR A 293 -7.83 7.08 31.16
CA THR A 293 -8.99 7.93 30.95
C THR A 293 -8.83 9.19 31.79
N LEU A 294 -8.72 10.35 31.12
CA LEU A 294 -8.73 11.66 31.75
C LEU A 294 -10.17 12.19 31.75
N VAL A 295 -10.71 12.48 32.93
CA VAL A 295 -12.05 13.08 33.06
C VAL A 295 -11.90 14.50 33.62
N ILE A 296 -12.32 15.51 32.85
CA ILE A 296 -12.24 16.92 33.21
C ILE A 296 -13.63 17.41 33.56
N LYS A 297 -13.74 18.11 34.68
CA LYS A 297 -14.98 18.72 35.15
C LYS A 297 -14.79 20.21 35.41
N SER A 298 -15.63 21.03 34.81
CA SER A 298 -15.64 22.48 34.99
C SER A 298 -17.09 22.99 35.06
N GLY A 299 -17.58 23.33 36.23
CA GLY A 299 -19.01 23.58 36.40
C GLY A 299 -19.85 22.35 36.09
N ASP A 300 -20.80 22.51 35.16
CA ASP A 300 -21.66 21.44 34.67
C ASP A 300 -21.12 20.73 33.42
N ASP A 301 -19.94 21.15 32.91
CA ASP A 301 -19.31 20.53 31.77
C ASP A 301 -18.38 19.39 32.24
N ILE A 302 -18.64 18.18 31.75
CA ILE A 302 -17.83 16.99 31.97
C ILE A 302 -17.32 16.54 30.61
N ARG A 303 -16.01 16.39 30.49
CA ARG A 303 -15.33 15.87 29.27
C ARG A 303 -14.49 14.69 29.63
N ALA A 304 -14.31 13.80 28.66
CA ALA A 304 -13.35 12.71 28.76
C ALA A 304 -12.42 12.66 27.56
N ALA A 305 -11.22 12.13 27.78
CA ALA A 305 -10.28 11.81 26.74
C ALA A 305 -9.48 10.56 27.12
N LYS A 306 -9.19 9.71 26.15
CA LYS A 306 -8.18 8.67 26.29
C LYS A 306 -6.81 9.30 26.11
N VAL A 307 -5.92 9.13 27.05
CA VAL A 307 -4.58 9.73 27.04
C VAL A 307 -3.51 8.68 27.28
N GLY A 308 -2.43 8.74 26.54
CA GLY A 308 -1.26 7.89 26.76
C GLY A 308 -0.11 8.68 27.38
N ILE A 309 0.63 8.04 28.27
CA ILE A 309 1.83 8.64 28.86
C ILE A 309 3.01 8.29 27.97
N LYS A 310 3.43 9.24 27.13
CA LYS A 310 4.48 9.08 26.14
C LYS A 310 5.32 10.35 26.04
N GLN A 311 6.61 10.20 25.83
CA GLN A 311 7.52 11.31 25.44
C GLN A 311 8.23 10.98 24.15
N VAL A 312 8.28 11.98 23.24
CA VAL A 312 9.10 11.94 22.02
C VAL A 312 10.19 12.98 22.17
N GLU A 313 11.39 12.66 21.77
CA GLU A 313 12.52 13.60 21.78
C GLU A 313 13.53 13.25 20.70
N ILE A 314 14.27 14.23 20.23
CA ILE A 314 15.48 14.03 19.43
C ILE A 314 16.69 14.22 20.35
N LYS A 315 17.46 13.16 20.53
CA LYS A 315 18.67 13.18 21.33
C LYS A 315 19.82 12.52 20.56
N ASP A 316 20.97 13.18 20.54
CA ASP A 316 22.15 12.73 19.79
C ASP A 316 21.80 12.41 18.31
N ASN A 317 20.94 13.24 17.69
CA ASN A 317 20.42 13.10 16.33
C ASN A 317 19.55 11.85 16.08
N VAL A 318 19.02 11.23 17.13
CA VAL A 318 18.15 10.05 17.04
C VAL A 318 16.78 10.37 17.62
N ILE A 319 15.71 9.96 16.93
CA ILE A 319 14.37 10.07 17.46
C ILE A 319 14.17 8.96 18.50
N LEU A 320 13.80 9.37 19.72
CA LEU A 320 13.51 8.47 20.82
C LEU A 320 12.03 8.57 21.21
N VAL A 321 11.43 7.42 21.49
CA VAL A 321 10.13 7.32 22.16
C VAL A 321 10.39 6.70 23.53
N ASN A 322 9.94 7.39 24.60
CA ASN A 322 10.18 6.96 26.00
C ASN A 322 11.66 6.61 26.29
N GLY A 323 12.58 7.37 25.70
CA GLY A 323 14.03 7.18 25.85
C GLY A 323 14.60 5.97 25.10
N LYS A 324 13.84 5.34 24.20
CA LYS A 324 14.29 4.20 23.37
C LYS A 324 14.29 4.58 21.89
N LYS A 325 15.29 4.07 21.17
CA LYS A 325 15.34 4.17 19.72
C LYS A 325 14.17 3.39 19.12
N VAL A 326 13.51 3.98 18.15
CA VAL A 326 12.42 3.33 17.41
C VAL A 326 12.70 3.40 15.92
N LYS A 327 12.41 2.34 15.19
CA LYS A 327 12.36 2.36 13.74
C LYS A 327 10.90 2.46 13.29
N PHE A 328 10.58 3.52 12.55
CA PHE A 328 9.26 3.77 11.99
C PHE A 328 9.09 2.93 10.71
N LYS A 329 8.41 1.80 10.85
CA LYS A 329 8.07 0.85 9.78
C LYS A 329 6.72 1.23 9.24
N GLY A 330 6.71 2.19 8.31
CA GLY A 330 5.51 2.94 7.99
C GLY A 330 4.96 2.71 6.60
N VAL A 331 3.73 3.19 6.45
CA VAL A 331 3.02 3.37 5.17
C VAL A 331 2.39 4.75 5.15
N ASN A 332 2.24 5.31 3.95
CA ASN A 332 1.38 6.47 3.70
C ASN A 332 -0.06 5.98 3.53
N ARG A 333 -1.04 6.71 4.05
CA ARG A 333 -2.44 6.33 3.95
C ARG A 333 -3.31 7.49 3.50
N HIS A 334 -3.92 7.34 2.33
CA HIS A 334 -5.08 8.13 1.94
C HIS A 334 -6.36 7.55 2.56
N GLU A 335 -7.31 8.40 2.96
CA GLU A 335 -8.68 7.96 3.21
C GLU A 335 -9.32 7.62 1.87
N HIS A 336 -9.53 6.32 1.63
CA HIS A 336 -10.11 5.83 0.39
C HIS A 336 -10.97 4.59 0.62
N SER A 337 -12.18 4.64 0.07
CA SER A 337 -13.11 3.51 -0.07
C SER A 337 -13.40 3.29 -1.54
N ALA A 338 -13.27 2.05 -2.02
CA ALA A 338 -13.57 1.72 -3.41
C ALA A 338 -15.03 1.97 -3.80
N LEU A 339 -15.95 2.01 -2.81
CA LEU A 339 -17.38 2.26 -3.00
C LEU A 339 -17.76 3.73 -2.77
N ASN A 340 -17.16 4.35 -1.75
CA ASN A 340 -17.63 5.63 -1.21
C ASN A 340 -16.65 6.79 -1.46
N GLY A 341 -15.55 6.54 -2.20
CA GLY A 341 -14.55 7.55 -2.47
C GLY A 341 -13.81 7.99 -1.20
N ARG A 342 -13.98 9.24 -0.77
CA ARG A 342 -13.30 9.81 0.41
C ARG A 342 -14.03 9.57 1.72
N THR A 343 -15.25 9.07 1.68
CA THR A 343 -16.04 8.69 2.85
C THR A 343 -15.66 7.29 3.29
N VAL A 344 -14.86 7.19 4.37
CA VAL A 344 -14.35 5.93 4.93
C VAL A 344 -15.10 5.63 6.21
N THR A 345 -15.54 4.38 6.39
CA THR A 345 -16.25 3.94 7.61
C THR A 345 -15.27 3.57 8.73
N GLU A 346 -15.77 3.50 9.98
CA GLU A 346 -14.96 3.02 11.11
C GLU A 346 -14.50 1.57 10.88
N GLU A 347 -15.36 0.72 10.29
CA GLU A 347 -15.03 -0.66 9.97
C GLU A 347 -13.85 -0.75 8.99
N GLU A 348 -13.84 0.07 7.93
CA GLU A 348 -12.72 0.14 6.98
C GLU A 348 -11.44 0.65 7.65
N MET A 349 -11.54 1.62 8.56
CA MET A 349 -10.39 2.12 9.34
C MET A 349 -9.81 1.02 10.26
N VAL A 350 -10.68 0.25 10.93
CA VAL A 350 -10.26 -0.86 11.79
C VAL A 350 -9.61 -1.96 10.94
N GLU A 351 -10.18 -2.29 9.79
CA GLU A 351 -9.61 -3.28 8.86
C GLU A 351 -8.21 -2.88 8.41
N ASP A 352 -8.01 -1.62 7.99
CA ASP A 352 -6.70 -1.08 7.63
C ASP A 352 -5.69 -1.25 8.78
N ILE A 353 -6.06 -0.86 10.01
CA ILE A 353 -5.18 -0.96 11.18
C ILE A 353 -4.84 -2.42 11.51
N LEU A 354 -5.82 -3.32 11.49
CA LEU A 354 -5.60 -4.74 11.77
C LEU A 354 -4.66 -5.38 10.74
N LEU A 355 -4.83 -5.07 9.45
CA LEU A 355 -3.93 -5.52 8.40
C LEU A 355 -2.52 -4.95 8.62
N MET A 356 -2.38 -3.66 8.90
CA MET A 356 -1.09 -3.03 9.17
C MET A 356 -0.38 -3.72 10.35
N LYS A 357 -1.05 -3.91 11.48
CA LYS A 357 -0.48 -4.54 12.69
C LYS A 357 -0.05 -5.98 12.44
N ARG A 358 -0.88 -6.75 11.74
CA ARG A 358 -0.59 -8.16 11.39
C ARG A 358 0.60 -8.31 10.47
N HIS A 359 0.92 -7.25 9.72
CA HIS A 359 2.03 -7.21 8.76
C HIS A 359 3.23 -6.38 9.25
N ASN A 360 3.40 -6.26 10.58
CA ASN A 360 4.53 -5.59 11.24
C ASN A 360 4.69 -4.09 10.94
N ILE A 361 3.68 -3.43 10.40
CA ILE A 361 3.63 -1.98 10.23
C ILE A 361 3.31 -1.35 11.57
N ASN A 362 4.11 -0.37 12.00
CA ASN A 362 3.95 0.32 13.27
C ASN A 362 3.72 1.82 13.13
N THR A 363 3.71 2.34 11.91
CA THR A 363 3.66 3.79 11.65
C THR A 363 2.77 4.08 10.43
N VAL A 364 2.01 5.17 10.52
CA VAL A 364 1.23 5.72 9.40
C VAL A 364 1.54 7.20 9.25
N ARG A 365 1.79 7.66 8.01
CA ARG A 365 1.71 9.08 7.66
C ARG A 365 0.34 9.33 7.07
N THR A 366 -0.39 10.28 7.64
CA THR A 366 -1.68 10.74 7.10
C THR A 366 -1.40 11.63 5.90
N CYS A 367 -1.46 11.05 4.71
CA CYS A 367 -1.09 11.75 3.49
C CYS A 367 -2.32 12.27 2.74
N HIS A 368 -2.34 13.52 2.39
CA HIS A 368 -1.49 14.63 2.82
C HIS A 368 -2.39 15.63 3.53
N TYR A 369 -3.08 15.17 4.56
CA TYR A 369 -4.10 15.91 5.31
C TYR A 369 -4.46 15.17 6.60
N PRO A 370 -5.13 15.83 7.56
CA PRO A 370 -5.68 15.16 8.73
C PRO A 370 -6.77 14.14 8.36
N ASP A 371 -6.62 12.91 8.83
CA ASP A 371 -7.67 11.89 8.75
C ASP A 371 -8.85 12.24 9.68
N HIS A 372 -9.96 11.50 9.59
CA HIS A 372 -11.08 11.60 10.52
C HIS A 372 -10.61 11.41 11.96
N HIS A 373 -11.20 12.13 12.93
CA HIS A 373 -10.74 12.07 14.34
C HIS A 373 -10.74 10.64 14.91
N THR A 374 -11.71 9.81 14.54
CA THR A 374 -11.77 8.39 14.92
C THR A 374 -10.51 7.62 14.54
N TRP A 375 -9.84 7.98 13.43
CA TRP A 375 -8.58 7.36 13.03
C TRP A 375 -7.50 7.49 14.09
N TYR A 376 -7.36 8.67 14.69
CA TYR A 376 -6.37 8.91 15.74
C TYR A 376 -6.71 8.16 17.02
N ASP A 377 -8.00 8.10 17.41
CA ASP A 377 -8.46 7.32 18.54
C ASP A 377 -8.18 5.81 18.35
N LEU A 378 -8.40 5.31 17.14
CA LEU A 378 -8.09 3.92 16.79
C LEU A 378 -6.57 3.67 16.78
N CYS A 379 -5.76 4.59 16.25
CA CYS A 379 -4.30 4.50 16.33
C CYS A 379 -3.78 4.52 17.77
N ASP A 380 -4.40 5.31 18.65
CA ASP A 380 -4.12 5.31 20.08
C ASP A 380 -4.42 3.95 20.72
N LYS A 381 -5.56 3.35 20.38
CA LYS A 381 -6.05 2.08 20.92
C LYS A 381 -5.27 0.85 20.44
N TYR A 382 -4.95 0.81 19.14
CA TYR A 382 -4.29 -0.34 18.52
C TYR A 382 -2.76 -0.25 18.50
N GLY A 383 -2.22 0.94 18.71
CA GLY A 383 -0.78 1.19 18.79
C GLY A 383 -0.13 1.36 17.42
N LEU A 384 -0.39 2.49 16.75
CA LEU A 384 0.36 2.96 15.60
C LEU A 384 0.96 4.33 15.90
N TYR A 385 2.22 4.55 15.51
CA TYR A 385 2.80 5.89 15.48
C TYR A 385 2.22 6.66 14.28
N VAL A 386 1.86 7.91 14.48
CA VAL A 386 1.32 8.76 13.42
C VAL A 386 2.27 9.92 13.13
N VAL A 387 2.66 10.05 11.87
CA VAL A 387 3.20 11.28 11.31
C VAL A 387 1.99 12.07 10.80
N ALA A 388 1.54 13.02 11.62
CA ALA A 388 0.31 13.73 11.39
C ALA A 388 0.55 14.95 10.49
N GLU A 389 -0.05 14.96 9.29
CA GLU A 389 0.21 15.98 8.29
C GLU A 389 -0.94 16.97 8.12
N ALA A 390 -0.57 18.24 8.01
CA ALA A 390 -1.51 19.32 7.77
C ALA A 390 -1.99 19.29 6.30
N ASN A 391 -3.20 19.79 6.05
CA ASN A 391 -3.83 19.84 4.74
C ASN A 391 -3.25 20.98 3.88
N VAL A 392 -1.99 20.82 3.45
CA VAL A 392 -1.25 21.78 2.63
C VAL A 392 -0.45 21.07 1.56
N GLU A 393 -0.90 21.17 0.32
CA GLU A 393 -0.18 20.74 -0.87
C GLU A 393 -0.49 21.65 -2.06
N GLY A 394 0.56 22.09 -2.75
CA GLY A 394 0.45 22.97 -3.91
C GLY A 394 1.34 22.53 -5.06
N HIS A 395 1.38 21.20 -5.33
CA HIS A 395 2.31 20.55 -6.24
C HIS A 395 2.28 21.17 -7.64
N GLY A 396 1.11 21.42 -8.20
CA GLY A 396 0.95 22.00 -9.54
C GLY A 396 1.44 23.46 -9.69
N MET A 397 1.69 24.16 -8.58
CA MET A 397 2.37 25.47 -8.59
C MET A 397 3.91 25.34 -8.69
N GLY A 398 4.44 24.12 -8.49
CA GLY A 398 5.87 23.85 -8.49
C GLY A 398 6.58 24.37 -7.22
N TYR A 399 7.88 24.10 -7.16
CA TYR A 399 8.68 24.32 -5.94
C TYR A 399 9.47 25.62 -5.94
N GLU A 400 9.50 26.32 -7.09
CA GLU A 400 10.31 27.50 -7.32
C GLU A 400 9.48 28.80 -7.16
N LYS A 401 9.67 29.76 -8.01
CA LYS A 401 9.09 31.10 -7.97
C LYS A 401 7.57 31.20 -7.88
N ASN A 402 6.82 30.15 -8.21
CA ASN A 402 5.35 30.13 -8.13
C ASN A 402 4.84 29.39 -6.87
N GLY A 403 5.71 28.80 -6.05
CA GLY A 403 5.32 28.11 -4.83
C GLY A 403 4.56 29.04 -3.88
N LEU A 404 3.39 28.58 -3.40
CA LEU A 404 2.47 29.39 -2.57
C LEU A 404 3.07 29.78 -1.22
N GLY A 405 4.04 29.05 -0.72
CA GLY A 405 4.78 29.38 0.50
C GLY A 405 5.57 30.69 0.42
N LEU A 406 5.81 31.23 -0.78
CA LEU A 406 6.53 32.48 -1.00
C LEU A 406 5.66 33.73 -0.92
N PHE A 407 4.35 33.61 -1.11
CA PHE A 407 3.44 34.74 -1.28
C PHE A 407 2.72 35.08 0.04
N PRO A 408 2.86 36.34 0.55
CA PRO A 408 2.28 36.73 1.84
C PRO A 408 0.77 36.56 1.93
N GLU A 409 0.05 36.64 0.82
CA GLU A 409 -1.40 36.42 0.77
C GLU A 409 -1.83 35.02 1.17
N TRP A 410 -0.94 34.03 1.07
CA TRP A 410 -1.20 32.64 1.46
C TRP A 410 -0.74 32.30 2.88
N GLU A 411 -0.07 33.24 3.57
CA GLU A 411 0.47 33.01 4.91
C GLU A 411 -0.61 32.55 5.89
N LYS A 412 -1.74 33.28 5.93
CA LYS A 412 -2.84 32.97 6.84
C LYS A 412 -3.38 31.56 6.64
N SER A 413 -3.65 31.17 5.40
CA SER A 413 -4.18 29.84 5.07
C SER A 413 -3.20 28.74 5.46
N ILE A 414 -1.91 28.87 5.13
CA ILE A 414 -0.89 27.86 5.46
C ILE A 414 -0.70 27.74 6.97
N VAL A 415 -0.58 28.87 7.68
CA VAL A 415 -0.38 28.84 9.15
C VAL A 415 -1.62 28.34 9.87
N GLU A 416 -2.82 28.79 9.50
CA GLU A 416 -4.08 28.38 10.14
C GLU A 416 -4.36 26.89 9.99
N ARG A 417 -4.12 26.29 8.82
CA ARG A 417 -4.26 24.85 8.58
C ARG A 417 -3.36 24.05 9.51
N ASN A 418 -2.11 24.45 9.69
CA ASN A 418 -1.16 23.84 10.61
C ASN A 418 -1.56 24.02 12.09
N VAL A 419 -1.95 25.21 12.48
CA VAL A 419 -2.35 25.53 13.86
C VAL A 419 -3.61 24.75 14.27
N ASN A 420 -4.64 24.77 13.42
CA ASN A 420 -5.89 24.05 13.68
C ASN A 420 -5.67 22.52 13.75
N HIS A 421 -4.77 22.01 12.91
CA HIS A 421 -4.38 20.61 12.95
C HIS A 421 -3.80 20.21 14.32
N VAL A 422 -2.86 20.99 14.84
CA VAL A 422 -2.27 20.75 16.17
C VAL A 422 -3.33 20.86 17.28
N PHE A 423 -4.19 21.88 17.26
CA PHE A 423 -5.25 22.00 18.25
C PHE A 423 -6.14 20.77 18.32
N ASN A 424 -6.56 20.23 17.18
CA ASN A 424 -7.45 19.07 17.13
C ASN A 424 -6.79 17.80 17.70
N TYR A 425 -5.50 17.56 17.41
CA TYR A 425 -4.91 16.22 17.62
C TYR A 425 -3.74 16.18 18.61
N ARG A 426 -3.34 17.26 19.28
CA ARG A 426 -2.18 17.29 20.20
C ARG A 426 -2.32 16.42 21.44
N ASN A 427 -3.53 15.97 21.80
CA ASN A 427 -3.76 15.11 22.96
C ASN A 427 -3.62 13.61 22.62
N HIS A 428 -3.55 13.24 21.35
CA HIS A 428 -3.41 11.85 20.92
C HIS A 428 -1.98 11.35 21.13
N PRO A 429 -1.76 10.26 21.90
CA PRO A 429 -0.43 9.69 22.10
C PRO A 429 0.13 9.06 20.81
N CYS A 430 -0.68 8.64 19.86
CA CYS A 430 -0.21 8.11 18.58
C CYS A 430 0.57 9.16 17.78
N VAL A 431 0.17 10.42 17.80
CA VAL A 431 0.87 11.51 17.09
C VAL A 431 2.29 11.61 17.61
N THR A 432 3.26 11.41 16.73
CA THR A 432 4.69 11.31 17.06
C THR A 432 5.53 12.40 16.39
N ILE A 433 5.14 12.81 15.20
CA ILE A 433 5.78 13.86 14.40
C ILE A 433 4.68 14.73 13.80
N TRP A 434 4.83 16.06 13.87
CA TRP A 434 4.00 17.00 13.12
C TRP A 434 4.61 17.25 11.75
N SER A 435 3.82 17.12 10.69
CA SER A 435 4.24 17.41 9.32
C SER A 435 3.47 18.63 8.79
N LEU A 436 4.20 19.60 8.26
CA LEU A 436 3.63 20.91 7.89
C LEU A 436 2.89 20.88 6.55
N GLY A 437 3.00 19.81 5.80
CA GLY A 437 2.39 19.64 4.50
C GLY A 437 3.27 18.85 3.57
N ASN A 438 2.84 18.71 2.33
CA ASN A 438 3.49 17.97 1.26
C ASN A 438 3.79 18.90 0.08
N GLU A 439 4.65 18.51 -0.79
CA GLU A 439 5.00 19.00 -2.14
C GLU A 439 4.54 20.44 -2.48
N THR A 440 4.80 21.36 -1.57
CA THR A 440 4.54 22.80 -1.72
C THR A 440 5.87 23.55 -1.66
N GLY A 441 6.09 24.48 -2.56
CA GLY A 441 7.35 25.22 -2.65
C GLY A 441 7.77 25.86 -1.33
N HIS A 442 9.09 25.92 -1.13
CA HIS A 442 9.72 26.56 0.02
C HIS A 442 9.32 28.03 0.15
N GLY A 443 9.22 28.54 1.41
CA GLY A 443 8.95 29.95 1.61
C GLY A 443 8.76 30.36 3.08
N PRO A 444 8.72 31.68 3.35
CA PRO A 444 8.62 32.21 4.70
C PRO A 444 7.33 31.82 5.42
N ASN A 445 6.26 31.49 4.70
CA ASN A 445 5.00 31.06 5.30
C ASN A 445 5.17 29.74 6.07
N PHE A 446 6.00 28.83 5.59
CA PHE A 446 6.29 27.59 6.29
C PHE A 446 7.21 27.77 7.51
N VAL A 447 8.11 28.77 7.48
CA VAL A 447 8.87 29.13 8.68
C VAL A 447 7.91 29.57 9.80
N LYS A 448 6.94 30.43 9.48
CA LYS A 448 5.93 30.87 10.44
C LYS A 448 5.02 29.73 10.91
N ALA A 449 4.64 28.81 10.01
CA ALA A 449 3.87 27.64 10.39
C ALA A 449 4.65 26.74 11.36
N ALA A 450 5.94 26.48 11.09
CA ALA A 450 6.80 25.70 11.97
C ALA A 450 6.93 26.34 13.36
N ASP A 451 7.15 27.66 13.42
CA ASP A 451 7.27 28.38 14.67
C ASP A 451 5.96 28.31 15.47
N ALA A 452 4.81 28.51 14.82
CA ALA A 452 3.50 28.40 15.46
C ALA A 452 3.20 27.00 15.98
N VAL A 453 3.53 25.94 15.22
CA VAL A 453 3.39 24.54 15.64
C VAL A 453 4.27 24.26 16.87
N LYS A 454 5.53 24.66 16.86
CA LYS A 454 6.48 24.47 17.98
C LYS A 454 6.08 25.24 19.23
N GLU A 455 5.46 26.42 19.09
CA GLU A 455 4.89 27.18 20.22
C GLU A 455 3.70 26.46 20.85
N LEU A 456 2.80 25.91 20.02
CA LEU A 456 1.61 25.18 20.49
C LEU A 456 1.94 23.80 21.08
N ASP A 457 2.85 23.06 20.46
CA ASP A 457 3.28 21.76 20.94
C ASP A 457 4.81 21.57 20.84
N PRO A 458 5.55 21.96 21.88
CA PRO A 458 7.00 21.76 21.94
C PRO A 458 7.40 20.31 22.27
N THR A 459 6.46 19.36 22.36
CA THR A 459 6.71 18.00 22.83
C THR A 459 6.97 17.01 21.69
N ARG A 460 6.76 17.44 20.45
CA ARG A 460 6.92 16.62 19.25
C ARG A 460 7.78 17.34 18.21
N PRO A 461 8.64 16.60 17.47
CA PRO A 461 9.42 17.19 16.39
C PRO A 461 8.54 17.55 15.19
N VAL A 462 9.00 18.53 14.44
CA VAL A 462 8.42 19.00 13.18
C VAL A 462 9.15 18.40 12.00
N HIS A 463 8.41 17.93 11.05
CA HIS A 463 8.82 17.44 9.74
C HIS A 463 8.21 18.34 8.66
N TRP A 464 8.92 18.53 7.57
CA TRP A 464 8.36 19.11 6.36
C TRP A 464 9.13 18.60 5.13
N GLU A 465 8.47 17.97 4.20
CA GLU A 465 9.05 17.56 2.93
C GLU A 465 9.55 18.80 2.18
N ARG A 466 10.81 18.74 1.69
CA ARG A 466 11.57 19.83 1.07
C ARG A 466 11.96 21.01 1.93
N GLY A 467 11.67 21.01 3.23
CA GLY A 467 12.02 22.09 4.17
C GLY A 467 12.96 21.66 5.28
N ASN A 468 14.03 20.93 4.96
CA ASN A 468 14.98 20.39 5.95
C ASN A 468 15.69 21.44 6.81
N ASP A 469 15.78 22.68 6.37
CA ASP A 469 16.36 23.80 7.11
C ASP A 469 15.41 24.34 8.19
N VAL A 470 14.12 24.11 8.06
CA VAL A 470 13.07 24.53 9.00
C VAL A 470 12.65 23.38 9.93
N ALA A 471 12.65 22.16 9.40
CA ALA A 471 12.23 20.94 10.10
C ALA A 471 13.27 20.46 11.13
N ASP A 472 12.80 19.80 12.21
CA ASP A 472 13.65 19.14 13.20
C ASP A 472 14.17 17.80 12.71
N VAL A 473 13.42 17.16 11.79
CA VAL A 473 13.73 15.88 11.16
C VAL A 473 13.92 16.08 9.67
N ASP A 474 15.08 15.72 9.15
CA ASP A 474 15.32 15.74 7.71
C ASP A 474 14.52 14.66 6.99
N SER A 475 14.14 14.96 5.77
CA SER A 475 13.35 14.05 4.94
C SER A 475 13.78 14.09 3.47
N ARG A 476 13.36 13.06 2.76
CA ARG A 476 13.48 12.98 1.30
C ARG A 476 12.46 11.95 0.78
N MET A 477 12.06 12.10 -0.49
CA MET A 477 11.28 11.12 -1.23
C MET A 477 12.17 10.31 -2.17
N TYR A 478 11.91 9.03 -2.25
CA TYR A 478 12.44 8.06 -3.23
C TYR A 478 13.95 8.12 -3.52
N PRO A 479 14.84 8.23 -2.53
CA PRO A 479 16.26 8.17 -2.80
C PRO A 479 16.69 6.75 -3.17
N ALA A 480 17.82 6.62 -3.88
CA ALA A 480 18.49 5.33 -4.05
C ALA A 480 19.03 4.80 -2.71
N VAL A 481 19.17 3.48 -2.57
CA VAL A 481 19.69 2.84 -1.34
C VAL A 481 21.07 3.36 -0.97
N GLU A 482 21.97 3.51 -1.95
CA GLU A 482 23.34 4.01 -1.75
C GLU A 482 23.37 5.48 -1.26
N TRP A 483 22.37 6.27 -1.64
CA TRP A 483 22.21 7.61 -1.11
C TRP A 483 21.81 7.56 0.38
N LEU A 484 20.90 6.67 0.74
CA LEU A 484 20.44 6.49 2.12
C LEU A 484 21.59 6.04 3.04
N GLU A 485 22.43 5.11 2.58
CA GLU A 485 23.63 4.68 3.31
C GLU A 485 24.61 5.85 3.57
N LYS A 486 24.78 6.75 2.63
CA LYS A 486 25.59 7.97 2.80
C LYS A 486 24.95 8.91 3.79
N ARG A 487 23.61 9.13 3.68
CA ARG A 487 22.86 10.01 4.57
C ARG A 487 22.91 9.53 6.02
N GLY A 488 22.97 8.23 6.26
CA GLY A 488 23.14 7.64 7.60
C GLY A 488 24.40 8.06 8.34
N LYS A 489 25.36 8.72 7.70
CA LYS A 489 26.59 9.25 8.29
C LYS A 489 26.48 10.73 8.66
N GLU A 490 25.40 11.40 8.30
CA GLU A 490 25.18 12.83 8.58
C GLU A 490 24.53 13.03 9.96
N PRO A 491 24.90 14.10 10.70
CA PRO A 491 24.51 14.29 12.09
C PRO A 491 23.15 15.04 12.21
N LYS A 492 22.06 14.49 11.67
CA LYS A 492 20.68 14.99 11.90
C LYS A 492 19.70 13.83 11.74
N ALA A 493 18.69 13.72 12.59
CA ALA A 493 17.65 12.72 12.50
C ALA A 493 17.00 12.74 11.11
N PHE A 494 16.75 11.57 10.55
CA PHE A 494 16.26 11.42 9.19
C PHE A 494 15.11 10.42 9.11
N PHE A 495 14.10 10.77 8.32
CA PHE A 495 12.91 9.96 8.07
C PHE A 495 12.53 10.05 6.59
N LEU A 496 12.31 8.92 5.91
CA LEU A 496 11.78 8.91 4.55
C LEU A 496 10.25 9.06 4.61
N CYS A 497 9.76 10.23 4.23
CA CYS A 497 8.30 10.43 4.17
C CYS A 497 7.66 9.56 3.08
N GLU A 498 8.40 9.27 1.98
CA GLU A 498 7.95 8.40 0.90
C GLU A 498 9.11 7.60 0.30
N TYR A 499 8.90 6.30 0.09
CA TYR A 499 9.82 5.42 -0.61
C TYR A 499 9.13 4.16 -1.10
N ALA A 500 9.83 3.32 -1.88
CA ALA A 500 9.37 2.02 -2.37
C ALA A 500 7.97 2.10 -3.00
N HIS A 501 7.79 3.04 -3.94
CA HIS A 501 6.51 3.29 -4.64
C HIS A 501 5.85 1.99 -5.12
N ALA A 502 4.68 1.66 -4.53
CA ALA A 502 4.09 0.33 -4.63
C ALA A 502 3.14 0.15 -5.83
N MET A 503 3.28 0.99 -6.86
CA MET A 503 2.43 0.98 -8.05
C MET A 503 2.55 -0.33 -8.83
N GLY A 504 1.40 -1.02 -8.97
CA GLY A 504 1.30 -2.29 -9.66
C GLY A 504 2.18 -3.39 -9.04
N ASN A 505 2.88 -4.15 -9.86
CA ASN A 505 3.86 -5.15 -9.43
C ASN A 505 5.18 -4.45 -9.03
N ALA A 506 5.38 -4.22 -7.75
CA ALA A 506 6.36 -3.27 -7.21
C ALA A 506 7.05 -3.76 -5.93
N VAL A 507 7.70 -2.82 -5.22
CA VAL A 507 8.38 -3.01 -3.94
C VAL A 507 9.63 -3.89 -4.05
N GLY A 508 10.35 -3.78 -5.17
CA GLY A 508 11.70 -4.34 -5.31
C GLY A 508 12.72 -3.59 -4.44
N ASN A 509 13.81 -4.22 -4.09
CA ASN A 509 14.92 -3.72 -3.25
C ASN A 509 14.52 -3.34 -1.81
N LEU A 510 13.35 -3.76 -1.30
CA LEU A 510 12.89 -3.33 0.03
C LEU A 510 13.82 -3.81 1.16
N GLN A 511 14.37 -5.02 1.04
CA GLN A 511 15.31 -5.55 2.03
C GLN A 511 16.56 -4.65 2.16
N GLU A 512 17.11 -4.19 1.04
CA GLU A 512 18.30 -3.34 1.02
C GLU A 512 18.05 -1.95 1.63
N TYR A 513 16.85 -1.38 1.45
CA TYR A 513 16.47 -0.17 2.19
C TYR A 513 16.50 -0.41 3.70
N TRP A 514 16.02 -1.56 4.17
CA TRP A 514 15.98 -1.85 5.60
C TRP A 514 17.34 -2.26 6.16
N ASP A 515 18.20 -2.85 5.36
CA ASP A 515 19.63 -3.04 5.73
C ASP A 515 20.32 -1.67 5.93
N ALA A 516 20.05 -0.70 5.05
CA ALA A 516 20.52 0.66 5.20
C ALA A 516 19.94 1.35 6.45
N PHE A 517 18.62 1.25 6.70
CA PHE A 517 17.99 1.82 7.91
C PHE A 517 18.58 1.26 9.20
N TYR A 518 18.89 -0.03 9.25
CA TYR A 518 19.50 -0.64 10.43
C TYR A 518 21.02 -0.40 10.56
N SER A 519 21.67 0.09 9.51
CA SER A 519 23.09 0.44 9.54
C SER A 519 23.40 1.70 10.36
N SER A 520 22.39 2.56 10.60
CA SER A 520 22.56 3.83 11.31
C SER A 520 21.37 4.19 12.18
N ASP A 521 21.65 4.68 13.38
CA ASP A 521 20.60 5.10 14.34
C ASP A 521 19.89 6.39 13.91
N VAL A 522 20.56 7.29 13.17
CA VAL A 522 19.96 8.55 12.69
C VAL A 522 18.90 8.32 11.62
N LEU A 523 18.95 7.18 10.92
CA LEU A 523 17.94 6.77 9.95
C LEU A 523 16.74 6.14 10.69
N SER A 524 15.72 6.95 10.96
CA SER A 524 14.61 6.51 11.81
C SER A 524 13.61 5.58 11.12
N GLY A 525 13.71 5.36 9.79
CA GLY A 525 12.76 4.57 8.99
C GLY A 525 12.04 5.42 7.95
N GLY A 526 10.85 5.00 7.54
CA GLY A 526 10.07 5.72 6.54
C GLY A 526 8.71 5.10 6.26
N CYS A 527 7.91 5.77 5.41
CA CYS A 527 6.59 5.32 4.99
C CYS A 527 6.60 4.95 3.50
N ILE A 528 6.21 3.71 3.20
CA ILE A 528 6.01 3.24 1.82
C ILE A 528 4.87 4.04 1.17
N TRP A 529 4.99 4.45 -0.06
CA TRP A 529 3.92 5.02 -0.86
C TRP A 529 3.24 3.95 -1.70
N ASP A 530 1.95 3.58 -1.51
CA ASP A 530 1.11 3.92 -0.37
C ASP A 530 0.39 2.66 0.16
N TRP A 531 -0.71 2.82 0.92
CA TRP A 531 -1.39 1.72 1.59
C TRP A 531 -2.36 0.95 0.68
N VAL A 532 -3.30 1.65 0.02
CA VAL A 532 -4.39 1.02 -0.74
C VAL A 532 -4.50 1.61 -2.15
N ASP A 533 -4.63 0.76 -3.16
CA ASP A 533 -4.90 1.23 -4.52
C ASP A 533 -6.15 2.11 -4.55
N GLN A 534 -6.00 3.37 -4.94
CA GLN A 534 -7.10 4.33 -4.98
C GLN A 534 -7.94 4.15 -6.25
N ALA A 535 -8.63 3.02 -6.39
CA ALA A 535 -9.52 2.76 -7.50
C ALA A 535 -10.97 2.61 -7.02
N LEU A 536 -11.91 2.96 -7.88
CA LEU A 536 -13.34 2.94 -7.59
C LEU A 536 -14.01 1.76 -8.29
N ILE A 537 -14.97 1.12 -7.64
CA ILE A 537 -15.80 0.10 -8.27
C ILE A 537 -16.74 0.77 -9.28
N LYS A 538 -16.66 0.32 -10.55
CA LYS A 538 -17.50 0.81 -11.65
C LYS A 538 -18.11 -0.35 -12.41
N GLU A 539 -19.41 -0.28 -12.65
CA GLU A 539 -20.12 -1.24 -13.51
C GLU A 539 -19.76 -1.01 -14.98
N THR A 540 -19.49 -2.11 -15.69
CA THR A 540 -19.13 -2.08 -17.11
C THR A 540 -20.32 -2.02 -18.06
N GLY A 541 -21.53 -2.17 -17.53
CA GLY A 541 -22.75 -2.38 -18.32
C GLY A 541 -22.87 -3.79 -18.91
N ARG A 542 -21.93 -4.69 -18.64
CA ARG A 542 -21.99 -6.12 -18.98
C ARG A 542 -22.49 -6.91 -17.77
N TYR A 543 -23.03 -8.09 -18.05
CA TYR A 543 -23.49 -9.03 -17.03
C TYR A 543 -22.79 -10.38 -17.22
N ASP A 544 -22.46 -11.04 -16.12
CA ASP A 544 -21.90 -12.39 -16.12
C ASP A 544 -22.97 -13.46 -16.48
N ALA A 545 -22.57 -14.74 -16.48
CA ALA A 545 -23.47 -15.84 -16.78
C ALA A 545 -24.61 -16.01 -15.76
N ASP A 546 -24.44 -15.50 -14.54
CA ASP A 546 -25.44 -15.51 -13.46
C ASP A 546 -26.32 -14.25 -13.46
N GLY A 547 -26.12 -13.33 -14.40
CA GLY A 547 -26.86 -12.07 -14.53
C GLY A 547 -26.43 -11.00 -13.54
N LYS A 548 -25.25 -11.10 -12.91
CA LYS A 548 -24.70 -10.06 -12.05
C LYS A 548 -23.93 -9.03 -12.87
N PRO A 549 -23.98 -7.74 -12.50
CA PRO A 549 -23.16 -6.73 -13.18
C PRO A 549 -21.68 -7.07 -13.08
N VAL A 550 -20.98 -7.03 -14.21
CA VAL A 550 -19.52 -7.10 -14.25
C VAL A 550 -18.96 -5.75 -13.85
N THR A 551 -18.15 -5.72 -12.80
CA THR A 551 -17.49 -4.52 -12.29
C THR A 551 -15.99 -4.53 -12.61
N ILE A 552 -15.40 -3.35 -12.62
CA ILE A 552 -13.95 -3.15 -12.68
C ILE A 552 -13.53 -2.19 -11.56
N TYR A 553 -12.25 -2.17 -11.27
CA TYR A 553 -11.61 -1.10 -10.52
C TYR A 553 -11.20 0.01 -11.48
N ALA A 554 -11.96 1.10 -11.45
CA ALA A 554 -11.77 2.26 -12.32
C ALA A 554 -10.73 3.24 -11.72
N TYR A 555 -9.88 3.79 -12.58
CA TYR A 555 -8.86 4.76 -12.22
C TYR A 555 -8.90 5.97 -13.18
N GLY A 556 -7.92 6.87 -13.13
CA GLY A 556 -7.91 8.09 -13.92
C GLY A 556 -8.14 7.85 -15.42
N GLY A 557 -9.06 8.62 -16.01
CA GLY A 557 -9.51 8.52 -17.40
C GLY A 557 -10.69 7.59 -17.63
N ASP A 558 -11.07 6.78 -16.63
CA ASP A 558 -12.22 5.87 -16.76
C ASP A 558 -13.58 6.58 -16.61
N TYR A 559 -13.58 7.84 -16.25
CA TYR A 559 -14.76 8.70 -16.16
C TYR A 559 -14.80 9.77 -17.26
N ASP A 560 -13.95 9.60 -18.30
CA ASP A 560 -13.80 10.53 -19.44
C ASP A 560 -13.30 11.93 -19.04
N GLU A 561 -12.69 12.05 -17.85
CA GLU A 561 -12.14 13.30 -17.35
C GLU A 561 -10.81 13.67 -18.03
N ILE A 562 -10.61 14.96 -18.29
CA ILE A 562 -9.40 15.55 -18.87
C ILE A 562 -9.12 16.89 -18.14
N PRO A 563 -7.91 17.09 -17.57
CA PRO A 563 -6.76 16.18 -17.53
C PRO A 563 -6.96 14.98 -16.61
N ASN A 564 -6.15 13.93 -16.80
CA ASN A 564 -6.03 12.82 -15.86
C ASN A 564 -4.63 12.20 -15.92
N ASP A 565 -4.21 11.55 -14.85
CA ASP A 565 -2.91 10.88 -14.75
C ASP A 565 -3.03 9.33 -14.75
N GLY A 566 -4.14 8.81 -15.27
CA GLY A 566 -4.35 7.38 -15.50
C GLY A 566 -4.28 6.55 -14.23
N PRO A 567 -3.52 5.42 -14.24
CA PRO A 567 -3.43 4.51 -13.10
C PRO A 567 -2.45 4.97 -12.01
N PHE A 568 -1.93 6.19 -12.04
CA PHE A 568 -0.92 6.64 -11.08
C PHE A 568 -1.44 6.70 -9.63
N CYS A 569 -2.78 6.64 -9.42
CA CYS A 569 -3.44 6.46 -8.13
C CYS A 569 -3.47 5.00 -7.63
N CYS A 570 -3.05 4.02 -8.46
CA CYS A 570 -3.05 2.60 -8.09
C CYS A 570 -1.64 2.18 -7.63
N ASN A 571 -1.23 2.69 -6.48
CA ASN A 571 0.11 2.53 -5.91
C ASN A 571 0.08 1.94 -4.50
N GLY A 572 -1.00 1.25 -4.14
CA GLY A 572 -1.21 0.63 -2.84
C GLY A 572 -0.44 -0.68 -2.64
N LEU A 573 -0.07 -0.95 -1.38
CA LEU A 573 0.41 -2.27 -0.94
C LEU A 573 -0.69 -3.33 -0.99
N ILE A 574 -1.94 -2.90 -0.84
CA ILE A 574 -3.12 -3.77 -0.91
C ILE A 574 -4.07 -3.31 -2.02
N ARG A 575 -4.95 -4.22 -2.40
CA ARG A 575 -5.99 -3.98 -3.39
C ARG A 575 -7.08 -3.04 -2.88
N PRO A 576 -7.91 -2.44 -3.76
CA PRO A 576 -9.01 -1.56 -3.34
C PRO A 576 -10.03 -2.24 -2.41
N ASP A 577 -10.17 -3.57 -2.51
CA ASP A 577 -11.01 -4.43 -1.65
C ASP A 577 -10.30 -4.93 -0.38
N ARG A 578 -9.15 -4.35 -0.03
CA ARG A 578 -8.29 -4.67 1.12
C ARG A 578 -7.72 -6.09 1.13
N LYS A 579 -7.77 -6.80 0.01
CA LYS A 579 -7.08 -8.09 -0.09
C LYS A 579 -5.57 -7.93 -0.04
N GLU A 580 -4.96 -8.86 0.66
CA GLU A 580 -3.50 -8.98 0.75
C GLU A 580 -2.87 -9.24 -0.62
N THR A 581 -1.68 -8.72 -0.83
CA THR A 581 -0.88 -8.95 -2.03
C THR A 581 0.50 -9.48 -1.68
N ALA A 582 1.20 -10.01 -2.65
CA ALA A 582 2.59 -10.43 -2.50
C ALA A 582 3.51 -9.28 -2.02
N LYS A 583 3.17 -8.01 -2.33
CA LYS A 583 3.87 -6.82 -1.83
C LYS A 583 3.78 -6.71 -0.32
N LEU A 584 2.59 -6.87 0.23
CA LEU A 584 2.36 -6.79 1.67
C LEU A 584 3.05 -7.92 2.43
N ILE A 585 3.11 -9.13 1.87
CA ILE A 585 3.84 -10.27 2.45
C ILE A 585 5.34 -9.99 2.53
N GLU A 586 5.93 -9.40 1.48
CA GLU A 586 7.33 -8.97 1.51
C GLU A 586 7.57 -7.90 2.57
N VAL A 587 6.68 -6.89 2.67
CA VAL A 587 6.73 -5.86 3.71
C VAL A 587 6.67 -6.49 5.10
N ALA A 588 5.76 -7.42 5.35
CA ALA A 588 5.62 -8.11 6.63
C ALA A 588 6.92 -8.80 7.06
N HIS A 589 7.59 -9.46 6.11
CA HIS A 589 8.85 -10.14 6.37
C HIS A 589 10.00 -9.15 6.60
N VAL A 590 10.15 -8.15 5.76
CA VAL A 590 11.21 -7.14 5.89
C VAL A 590 11.04 -6.31 7.18
N TYR A 591 9.80 -6.00 7.56
CA TYR A 591 9.46 -5.23 8.77
C TYR A 591 9.48 -6.04 10.06
N ARG A 592 9.68 -7.37 10.02
CA ARG A 592 9.64 -8.23 11.20
C ARG A 592 10.55 -7.74 12.33
N GLN A 593 10.10 -7.96 13.56
CA GLN A 593 10.78 -7.47 14.76
C GLN A 593 11.76 -8.48 15.38
N ILE A 594 11.66 -9.76 14.99
CA ILE A 594 12.62 -10.80 15.39
C ILE A 594 13.27 -11.33 14.13
N VAL A 595 14.58 -11.33 14.09
CA VAL A 595 15.38 -11.90 12.99
C VAL A 595 16.25 -13.01 13.57
N LEU A 596 16.19 -14.18 12.93
CA LEU A 596 17.05 -15.31 13.24
C LEU A 596 17.91 -15.59 12.01
N SER A 597 19.23 -15.61 12.18
CA SER A 597 20.15 -15.81 11.06
C SER A 597 21.19 -16.87 11.38
N SER A 598 21.46 -17.74 10.41
CA SER A 598 22.53 -18.75 10.44
C SER A 598 22.95 -19.04 9.00
N GLU A 599 24.26 -19.11 8.76
CA GLU A 599 24.78 -19.57 7.46
C GLU A 599 24.65 -21.10 7.28
N ASP A 600 24.50 -21.81 8.38
CA ASP A 600 24.34 -23.24 8.43
C ASP A 600 23.70 -23.67 9.74
N ALA A 601 22.41 -23.96 9.69
CA ALA A 601 21.63 -24.38 10.85
C ALA A 601 22.03 -25.76 11.38
N SER A 602 22.74 -26.59 10.60
CA SER A 602 23.24 -27.89 11.02
C SER A 602 24.26 -27.78 12.17
N THR A 603 24.91 -26.63 12.32
CA THR A 603 25.82 -26.34 13.44
C THR A 603 25.10 -26.20 14.77
N GLY A 604 23.78 -26.09 14.76
CA GLY A 604 22.97 -25.86 15.95
C GLY A 604 23.06 -24.45 16.51
N LYS A 605 23.64 -23.48 15.77
CA LYS A 605 23.87 -22.10 16.19
C LYS A 605 23.22 -21.08 15.26
N ALA A 606 22.68 -20.00 15.87
CA ALA A 606 22.17 -18.85 15.15
C ALA A 606 22.37 -17.56 15.96
N GLU A 607 22.31 -16.42 15.29
CA GLU A 607 22.14 -15.11 15.92
C GLU A 607 20.67 -14.76 15.94
N LEU A 608 20.11 -14.47 17.11
CA LEU A 608 18.77 -13.90 17.28
C LEU A 608 18.93 -12.40 17.55
N TRP A 609 18.35 -11.61 16.68
CA TRP A 609 18.27 -10.15 16.82
C TRP A 609 16.85 -9.72 17.17
N ASN A 610 16.65 -9.27 18.41
CA ASN A 610 15.44 -8.63 18.84
C ASN A 610 15.44 -7.16 18.43
N ARG A 611 14.60 -6.80 17.46
CA ARG A 611 14.44 -5.44 16.93
C ARG A 611 13.32 -4.65 17.59
N PHE A 612 12.56 -5.24 18.52
CA PHE A 612 11.59 -4.53 19.35
C PHE A 612 12.28 -3.45 20.17
N SER A 613 11.60 -2.34 20.43
CA SER A 613 12.12 -1.25 21.24
C SER A 613 11.81 -1.43 22.74
N PHE A 614 10.72 -2.17 23.05
CA PHE A 614 10.20 -2.32 24.41
C PHE A 614 9.96 -3.77 24.81
N THR A 615 9.72 -4.69 23.89
CA THR A 615 9.28 -6.07 24.14
C THR A 615 10.45 -7.04 24.13
N ASP A 616 10.60 -7.88 25.18
CA ASP A 616 11.56 -8.98 25.20
C ASP A 616 11.13 -10.14 24.32
N ALA A 617 12.07 -10.75 23.58
CA ALA A 617 11.73 -11.84 22.64
C ALA A 617 11.13 -13.07 23.33
N SER A 618 11.43 -13.33 24.61
CA SER A 618 10.87 -14.46 25.38
C SER A 618 9.37 -14.36 25.65
N THR A 619 8.72 -13.23 25.34
CA THR A 619 7.27 -13.06 25.44
C THR A 619 6.50 -13.82 24.35
N PHE A 620 7.20 -14.25 23.30
CA PHE A 620 6.62 -15.00 22.18
C PHE A 620 6.84 -16.51 22.33
N ASP A 621 5.98 -17.29 21.68
CA ASP A 621 6.20 -18.71 21.47
C ASP A 621 6.90 -18.94 20.13
N ALA A 622 7.64 -20.04 19.97
CA ALA A 622 8.15 -20.44 18.67
C ALA A 622 7.86 -21.91 18.36
N CYS A 623 7.62 -22.18 17.08
CA CYS A 623 7.62 -23.53 16.54
C CYS A 623 8.55 -23.60 15.35
N TRP A 624 8.98 -24.82 15.00
CA TRP A 624 9.86 -25.07 13.90
C TRP A 624 9.39 -26.24 13.04
N ASN A 625 9.77 -26.21 11.77
CA ASN A 625 9.60 -27.32 10.83
C ASN A 625 10.96 -27.63 10.21
N PHE A 626 11.33 -28.89 10.17
CA PHE A 626 12.45 -29.38 9.40
C PHE A 626 11.95 -29.84 8.05
N VAL A 627 12.53 -29.30 6.99
CA VAL A 627 12.05 -29.44 5.62
C VAL A 627 13.08 -30.21 4.81
N GLU A 628 12.66 -31.30 4.15
CA GLU A 628 13.45 -32.12 3.22
C GLU A 628 12.88 -31.94 1.82
N ASN A 629 13.65 -31.41 0.86
CA ASN A 629 13.20 -31.17 -0.53
C ASN A 629 11.83 -30.51 -0.63
N GLY A 630 11.59 -29.48 0.20
CA GLY A 630 10.35 -28.73 0.24
C GLY A 630 9.26 -29.31 1.15
N LYS A 631 9.35 -30.57 1.61
CA LYS A 631 8.34 -31.23 2.44
C LYS A 631 8.73 -31.24 3.91
N VAL A 632 7.78 -30.93 4.79
CA VAL A 632 7.98 -30.99 6.23
C VAL A 632 8.10 -32.43 6.67
N VAL A 633 9.24 -32.82 7.27
CA VAL A 633 9.53 -34.18 7.74
C VAL A 633 9.57 -34.28 9.26
N GLU A 634 9.78 -33.19 9.96
CA GLU A 634 9.72 -33.12 11.42
C GLU A 634 9.28 -31.72 11.88
N SER A 635 8.61 -31.63 13.01
CA SER A 635 8.15 -30.36 13.57
C SER A 635 8.24 -30.38 15.08
N GLY A 636 8.40 -29.21 15.69
CA GLY A 636 8.45 -29.10 17.13
C GLY A 636 8.23 -27.69 17.64
N THR A 637 8.34 -27.53 18.95
CA THR A 637 8.31 -26.23 19.62
C THR A 637 9.72 -25.84 20.07
N TRP A 638 9.97 -24.54 20.17
CA TRP A 638 11.23 -24.01 20.66
C TRP A 638 10.96 -22.93 21.71
N THR A 639 11.61 -23.04 22.87
CA THR A 639 11.52 -22.01 23.88
C THR A 639 12.40 -20.84 23.48
N VAL A 640 11.78 -19.71 23.17
CA VAL A 640 12.51 -18.49 22.78
C VAL A 640 13.34 -18.00 23.96
N PRO A 641 14.68 -17.87 23.82
CA PRO A 641 15.53 -17.34 24.88
C PRO A 641 15.19 -15.87 25.20
N ALA A 642 15.44 -15.44 26.41
CA ALA A 642 15.34 -14.03 26.76
C ALA A 642 16.36 -13.21 25.97
N ALA A 643 15.85 -12.29 25.18
CA ALA A 643 16.63 -11.32 24.45
C ALA A 643 16.00 -9.95 24.65
N ALA A 644 16.68 -9.11 25.40
CA ALA A 644 16.22 -7.76 25.69
C ALA A 644 16.03 -6.95 24.39
N PRO A 645 15.16 -5.93 24.42
CA PRO A 645 14.94 -5.04 23.28
C PRO A 645 16.24 -4.50 22.67
N LEU A 646 16.30 -4.44 21.34
CA LEU A 646 17.43 -3.94 20.54
C LEU A 646 18.76 -4.73 20.71
N ARG A 647 18.69 -5.99 21.17
CA ARG A 647 19.86 -6.83 21.38
C ARG A 647 19.97 -7.98 20.40
N LYS A 648 21.21 -8.32 20.11
CA LYS A 648 21.63 -9.54 19.42
C LYS A 648 22.22 -10.50 20.43
N ILE A 649 21.83 -11.76 20.31
CA ILE A 649 22.36 -12.86 21.18
C ILE A 649 22.62 -14.09 20.32
N GLU A 650 23.62 -14.89 20.69
CA GLU A 650 23.79 -16.24 20.14
C GLU A 650 22.78 -17.18 20.82
N VAL A 651 22.14 -18.02 20.02
CA VAL A 651 21.15 -18.99 20.47
C VAL A 651 21.44 -20.39 19.93
N ASN A 652 20.99 -21.41 20.69
CA ASN A 652 21.00 -22.78 20.21
C ASN A 652 19.70 -23.07 19.45
N LEU A 653 19.84 -23.58 18.22
CA LEU A 653 18.71 -24.01 17.39
C LEU A 653 18.14 -25.36 17.83
N PRO A 654 16.86 -25.61 17.61
CA PRO A 654 16.29 -26.96 17.65
C PRO A 654 17.09 -27.92 16.74
N GLN A 655 17.30 -29.14 17.19
CA GLN A 655 17.98 -30.14 16.41
C GLN A 655 16.98 -31.23 16.02
N PRO A 656 16.73 -31.42 14.69
CA PRO A 656 15.89 -32.53 14.21
C PRO A 656 16.54 -33.89 14.51
N THR A 657 15.67 -34.89 14.64
CA THR A 657 16.07 -36.28 14.89
C THR A 657 16.06 -37.15 13.62
N VAL A 658 15.52 -36.63 12.53
CA VAL A 658 15.43 -37.33 11.25
C VAL A 658 16.82 -37.58 10.66
N ALA A 659 17.03 -38.76 10.11
CA ALA A 659 18.28 -39.10 9.40
C ALA A 659 18.43 -38.25 8.13
N ILE A 660 19.55 -37.58 8.01
CA ILE A 660 19.89 -36.79 6.81
C ILE A 660 20.23 -37.74 5.63
N LYS A 661 19.53 -37.59 4.51
CA LYS A 661 19.69 -38.37 3.31
C LYS A 661 20.64 -37.66 2.33
N PRO A 662 21.57 -38.37 1.71
CA PRO A 662 22.44 -37.83 0.69
C PRO A 662 21.64 -37.21 -0.48
N GLY A 663 22.09 -36.05 -0.96
CA GLY A 663 21.50 -35.34 -2.11
C GLY A 663 20.17 -34.67 -1.88
N CYS A 664 19.62 -34.68 -0.65
CA CYS A 664 18.46 -33.92 -0.29
C CYS A 664 18.85 -32.50 0.19
N GLU A 665 18.05 -31.54 -0.17
CA GLU A 665 18.18 -30.15 0.33
C GLU A 665 17.34 -30.01 1.59
N TYR A 666 17.90 -29.36 2.62
CA TYR A 666 17.24 -29.20 3.90
C TYR A 666 17.17 -27.75 4.34
N PHE A 667 16.09 -27.41 5.04
CA PHE A 667 15.89 -26.14 5.71
C PHE A 667 15.31 -26.34 7.10
N LEU A 668 15.67 -25.44 8.02
CA LEU A 668 14.99 -25.29 9.30
C LEU A 668 14.14 -24.01 9.24
N ASN A 669 12.83 -24.16 9.17
CA ASN A 669 11.89 -23.05 9.23
C ASN A 669 11.50 -22.79 10.69
N VAL A 670 11.60 -21.54 11.14
CA VAL A 670 11.24 -21.12 12.51
C VAL A 670 10.18 -20.03 12.43
N TYR A 671 9.14 -20.17 13.25
CA TYR A 671 8.00 -19.24 13.31
C TYR A 671 7.82 -18.73 14.72
N PHE A 672 7.88 -17.40 14.91
CA PHE A 672 7.61 -16.73 16.18
C PHE A 672 6.14 -16.30 16.22
N LYS A 673 5.45 -16.62 17.32
CA LYS A 673 4.01 -16.50 17.43
C LYS A 673 3.58 -15.77 18.70
N LEU A 674 2.48 -15.05 18.62
CA LEU A 674 1.84 -14.48 19.79
C LEU A 674 1.47 -15.59 20.79
N ARG A 675 1.96 -15.46 22.04
CA ARG A 675 1.61 -16.38 23.16
C ARG A 675 0.19 -16.17 23.65
N ASN A 676 -0.30 -14.94 23.60
CA ASN A 676 -1.64 -14.53 24.00
C ASN A 676 -2.27 -13.71 22.87
N SER A 677 -3.61 -13.69 22.82
CA SER A 677 -4.33 -12.77 21.92
C SER A 677 -4.07 -11.32 22.36
N THR A 678 -4.05 -10.44 21.36
CA THR A 678 -3.97 -8.98 21.50
C THR A 678 -5.27 -8.36 21.00
N ASN A 679 -5.39 -7.04 20.99
CA ASN A 679 -6.54 -6.35 20.38
C ASN A 679 -6.52 -6.34 18.84
N TRP A 680 -5.43 -6.83 18.20
CA TRP A 680 -5.26 -6.82 16.74
C TRP A 680 -5.04 -8.21 16.12
N ALA A 681 -4.70 -9.24 16.92
CA ALA A 681 -4.54 -10.61 16.43
C ALA A 681 -4.74 -11.64 17.55
N ASP A 682 -5.16 -12.84 17.14
CA ASP A 682 -5.33 -13.96 18.05
C ASP A 682 -4.01 -14.61 18.44
N LYS A 683 -4.03 -15.33 19.58
CA LYS A 683 -2.96 -16.24 19.98
C LYS A 683 -2.55 -17.15 18.81
N GLY A 684 -1.26 -17.28 18.58
CA GLY A 684 -0.70 -18.11 17.52
C GLY A 684 -0.45 -17.37 16.20
N HIS A 685 -0.86 -16.10 16.09
CA HIS A 685 -0.50 -15.27 14.93
C HIS A 685 1.02 -15.20 14.79
N VAL A 686 1.54 -15.40 13.56
CA VAL A 686 2.97 -15.38 13.25
C VAL A 686 3.43 -13.94 13.05
N ILE A 687 4.31 -13.48 13.94
CA ILE A 687 4.87 -12.12 13.87
C ILE A 687 6.22 -12.04 13.14
N ALA A 688 6.90 -13.18 13.04
CA ALA A 688 8.16 -13.32 12.33
C ALA A 688 8.38 -14.77 11.93
N SER A 689 9.04 -14.98 10.81
CA SER A 689 9.42 -16.31 10.34
C SER A 689 10.76 -16.23 9.63
N GLU A 690 11.55 -17.32 9.74
CA GLU A 690 12.84 -17.46 9.07
C GLU A 690 12.99 -18.85 8.49
N GLN A 691 13.61 -18.93 7.32
CA GLN A 691 14.05 -20.18 6.71
C GLN A 691 15.57 -20.21 6.71
N LEU A 692 16.14 -21.08 7.54
CA LEU A 692 17.57 -21.23 7.70
C LEU A 692 18.09 -22.40 6.85
N PRO A 693 19.16 -22.18 6.06
CA PRO A 693 19.78 -23.26 5.30
C PRO A 693 20.43 -24.29 6.22
N TRP A 694 20.28 -25.57 5.86
CA TRP A 694 20.89 -26.69 6.57
C TRP A 694 21.83 -27.41 5.62
N LYS A 695 23.12 -27.30 5.83
CA LYS A 695 24.11 -27.92 4.95
C LYS A 695 24.08 -29.44 5.05
N ASN A 696 24.11 -30.09 3.89
CA ASN A 696 24.15 -31.51 3.74
C ASN A 696 25.32 -31.91 2.84
N ASP A 697 26.43 -32.33 3.46
CA ASP A 697 27.65 -32.74 2.74
C ASP A 697 27.68 -34.23 2.37
N ALA A 698 26.56 -34.95 2.60
CA ALA A 698 26.47 -36.35 2.28
C ALA A 698 26.48 -36.60 0.75
N THR A 699 27.44 -37.33 0.30
CA THR A 699 27.62 -37.64 -1.15
C THR A 699 26.57 -38.61 -1.67
N VAL A 700 25.99 -38.28 -2.84
CA VAL A 700 25.04 -39.12 -3.54
C VAL A 700 25.79 -40.25 -4.27
N THR A 701 25.43 -41.46 -3.95
CA THR A 701 25.77 -42.59 -4.86
C THR A 701 24.64 -42.67 -5.88
N ALA A 702 24.92 -42.38 -7.14
CA ALA A 702 23.90 -42.46 -8.21
C ALA A 702 23.22 -43.83 -8.22
N ALA A 703 21.91 -43.84 -8.00
CA ALA A 703 21.13 -45.08 -8.16
C ALA A 703 21.13 -45.49 -9.63
N ALA A 704 21.31 -46.79 -9.90
CA ALA A 704 21.18 -47.29 -11.26
C ALA A 704 19.73 -47.12 -11.72
N LYS A 705 19.49 -46.26 -12.71
CA LYS A 705 18.18 -46.11 -13.36
C LYS A 705 17.92 -47.33 -14.28
N SER A 706 16.65 -47.69 -14.45
CA SER A 706 16.26 -48.72 -15.43
C SER A 706 16.64 -48.27 -16.84
N VAL A 707 17.22 -49.22 -17.64
CA VAL A 707 17.61 -48.89 -19.00
C VAL A 707 16.42 -49.02 -19.95
N VAL A 708 16.00 -47.88 -20.53
CA VAL A 708 14.94 -47.81 -21.55
C VAL A 708 15.55 -47.27 -22.83
N LYS A 709 15.69 -48.07 -23.86
CA LYS A 709 16.27 -47.59 -25.12
C LYS A 709 15.26 -46.75 -25.89
N PRO A 710 15.62 -45.50 -26.27
CA PRO A 710 14.80 -44.69 -27.13
C PRO A 710 14.48 -45.37 -28.45
N VAL A 711 13.22 -45.22 -28.90
CA VAL A 711 12.75 -45.73 -30.20
C VAL A 711 12.54 -44.57 -31.15
N VAL A 712 13.17 -44.67 -32.34
CA VAL A 712 13.03 -43.64 -33.37
C VAL A 712 12.14 -44.15 -34.49
N SER A 713 11.20 -43.31 -34.91
CA SER A 713 10.36 -43.52 -36.09
C SER A 713 10.13 -42.19 -36.80
N GLY A 714 9.48 -42.18 -37.95
CA GLY A 714 9.16 -40.92 -38.62
C GLY A 714 8.88 -41.10 -40.12
N ASP A 715 8.61 -40.00 -40.78
CA ASP A 715 8.35 -39.90 -42.22
C ASP A 715 9.24 -38.80 -42.83
N ASP A 716 8.92 -38.34 -44.05
CA ASP A 716 9.69 -37.29 -44.76
C ASP A 716 9.59 -35.93 -44.09
N ARG A 717 8.60 -35.70 -43.20
CA ARG A 717 8.29 -34.44 -42.59
C ARG A 717 8.67 -34.35 -41.11
N SER A 718 8.65 -35.50 -40.41
CA SER A 718 8.81 -35.55 -38.96
C SER A 718 9.75 -36.67 -38.50
N VAL A 719 10.31 -36.47 -37.33
CA VAL A 719 11.02 -37.49 -36.52
C VAL A 719 10.27 -37.60 -35.19
N THR A 720 9.97 -38.86 -34.84
CA THR A 720 9.37 -39.17 -33.54
C THR A 720 10.38 -39.98 -32.73
N VAL A 721 10.62 -39.53 -31.50
CA VAL A 721 11.46 -40.24 -30.53
C VAL A 721 10.61 -40.55 -29.30
N THR A 722 10.53 -41.82 -28.95
CA THR A 722 9.86 -42.29 -27.72
C THR A 722 10.92 -42.79 -26.74
N SER A 723 10.96 -42.23 -25.53
CA SER A 723 11.82 -42.65 -24.43
C SER A 723 10.98 -42.83 -23.17
N GLY A 724 10.76 -44.08 -22.77
CA GLY A 724 9.84 -44.40 -21.67
C GLY A 724 8.40 -43.91 -21.92
N SER A 725 7.84 -43.13 -20.99
CA SER A 725 6.51 -42.54 -21.11
C SER A 725 6.47 -41.29 -22.00
N LEU A 726 7.62 -40.73 -22.37
CA LEU A 726 7.70 -39.53 -23.18
C LEU A 726 7.82 -39.83 -24.68
N THR A 727 7.01 -39.20 -25.49
CA THR A 727 7.08 -39.22 -26.95
C THR A 727 7.19 -37.81 -27.49
N ALA A 728 8.26 -37.50 -28.20
CA ALA A 728 8.54 -36.21 -28.79
C ALA A 728 8.51 -36.26 -30.32
N VAL A 729 7.82 -35.33 -30.96
CA VAL A 729 7.77 -35.23 -32.43
C VAL A 729 8.41 -33.94 -32.88
N PHE A 730 9.40 -34.03 -33.78
CA PHE A 730 10.11 -32.88 -34.33
C PHE A 730 9.79 -32.71 -35.82
N CYS A 731 9.60 -31.48 -36.22
CA CYS A 731 9.49 -31.12 -37.64
C CYS A 731 10.89 -31.11 -38.29
N LYS A 732 11.15 -31.93 -39.29
CA LYS A 732 12.46 -32.04 -39.96
C LYS A 732 12.88 -30.71 -40.60
N ARG A 733 11.94 -29.97 -41.15
CA ARG A 733 12.21 -28.71 -41.84
C ARG A 733 12.64 -27.56 -40.91
N THR A 734 12.07 -27.53 -39.70
CA THR A 734 12.29 -26.42 -38.76
C THR A 734 13.09 -26.83 -37.52
N GLY A 735 13.32 -28.10 -37.26
CA GLY A 735 13.92 -28.60 -36.02
C GLY A 735 13.05 -28.37 -34.77
N ALA A 736 11.86 -27.80 -34.93
CA ALA A 736 10.99 -27.49 -33.79
C ALA A 736 10.31 -28.74 -33.24
N LEU A 737 10.21 -28.84 -31.93
CA LEU A 737 9.33 -29.78 -31.21
C LEU A 737 7.88 -29.37 -31.48
N VAL A 738 7.07 -30.25 -32.07
CA VAL A 738 5.66 -29.95 -32.45
C VAL A 738 4.64 -30.74 -31.68
N SER A 739 5.08 -31.80 -30.96
CA SER A 739 4.26 -32.58 -30.05
C SER A 739 5.15 -33.16 -28.96
N LEU A 740 4.68 -33.14 -27.75
CA LEU A 740 5.27 -33.81 -26.59
C LEU A 740 4.14 -34.54 -25.86
N LYS A 741 4.27 -35.85 -25.74
CA LYS A 741 3.29 -36.70 -25.05
C LYS A 741 3.88 -37.33 -23.81
N CYS A 742 3.08 -37.42 -22.75
CA CYS A 742 3.34 -38.21 -21.57
C CYS A 742 2.24 -39.30 -21.44
N ASP A 743 2.64 -40.56 -21.46
CA ASP A 743 1.70 -41.69 -21.45
C ASP A 743 0.60 -41.61 -22.53
N GLY A 744 0.99 -41.11 -23.72
CA GLY A 744 0.10 -40.90 -24.85
C GLY A 744 -0.77 -39.65 -24.82
N ARG A 745 -0.80 -38.87 -23.72
CA ARG A 745 -1.52 -37.61 -23.60
C ARG A 745 -0.67 -36.47 -24.15
N GLU A 746 -1.25 -35.63 -25.01
CA GLU A 746 -0.58 -34.48 -25.60
C GLU A 746 -0.42 -33.37 -24.54
N VAL A 747 0.83 -32.93 -24.31
CA VAL A 747 1.17 -31.88 -23.35
C VAL A 747 1.15 -30.52 -24.00
N LEU A 748 1.68 -30.42 -25.26
CA LEU A 748 1.68 -29.15 -26.00
C LEU A 748 0.30 -28.92 -26.65
N ASP A 749 -0.16 -27.66 -26.73
CA ASP A 749 -1.38 -27.40 -27.46
C ASP A 749 -1.15 -27.50 -28.98
N GLY A 750 -1.67 -28.56 -29.57
CA GLY A 750 -1.50 -28.88 -31.00
C GLY A 750 -2.01 -27.82 -31.96
N LYS A 751 -2.90 -26.93 -31.53
CA LYS A 751 -3.39 -25.78 -32.36
C LYS A 751 -2.26 -24.85 -32.78
N PHE A 752 -1.20 -24.77 -32.00
CA PHE A 752 -0.06 -23.88 -32.23
C PHE A 752 1.09 -24.51 -33.02
N GLY A 753 1.07 -25.81 -33.20
CA GLY A 753 2.10 -26.56 -33.95
C GLY A 753 3.53 -26.24 -33.47
N ALA A 754 4.40 -25.75 -34.35
CA ALA A 754 5.78 -25.41 -33.99
C ALA A 754 5.86 -24.23 -32.97
N ALA A 755 4.79 -23.49 -32.78
CA ALA A 755 4.73 -22.40 -31.81
C ALA A 755 4.40 -22.89 -30.40
N ALA A 756 3.91 -24.09 -30.21
CA ALA A 756 3.63 -24.67 -28.89
C ALA A 756 4.88 -25.13 -28.17
N GLY A 757 5.90 -25.59 -28.90
CA GLY A 757 7.15 -26.13 -28.33
C GLY A 757 8.02 -25.04 -27.71
N PRO A 758 9.08 -25.41 -26.98
CA PRO A 758 9.93 -24.44 -26.30
C PRO A 758 10.61 -23.51 -27.31
N ARG A 759 10.35 -22.22 -27.17
CA ARG A 759 10.93 -21.14 -27.98
C ARG A 759 11.62 -20.11 -27.11
N LEU A 760 12.77 -19.63 -27.58
CA LEU A 760 13.47 -18.56 -26.89
C LEU A 760 12.56 -17.31 -26.77
N SER A 761 12.50 -16.74 -25.60
CA SER A 761 11.73 -15.53 -25.33
C SER A 761 12.48 -14.64 -24.35
N CYS A 762 12.36 -13.33 -24.55
CA CYS A 762 13.03 -12.32 -23.72
C CYS A 762 12.05 -11.23 -23.21
N MET A 763 10.75 -11.37 -23.53
CA MET A 763 9.74 -10.38 -23.18
C MET A 763 8.78 -10.87 -22.11
N ARG A 764 8.36 -9.92 -21.25
CA ARG A 764 7.18 -10.02 -20.38
C ARG A 764 6.31 -8.76 -20.58
N GLY A 765 5.05 -8.80 -20.19
CA GLY A 765 4.26 -7.57 -20.13
C GLY A 765 4.96 -6.57 -19.21
N LEU A 766 5.30 -5.39 -19.70
CA LEU A 766 6.04 -4.41 -18.91
C LEU A 766 5.18 -3.87 -17.75
N GLY A 767 5.73 -3.80 -16.57
CA GLY A 767 5.10 -3.20 -15.40
C GLY A 767 5.21 -1.66 -15.38
N ASP A 768 4.63 -1.06 -14.35
CA ASP A 768 4.75 0.38 -14.13
C ASP A 768 6.19 0.78 -13.78
N ASN A 769 6.94 -0.11 -13.16
CA ASN A 769 8.34 0.08 -12.80
C ASN A 769 9.33 -0.16 -13.95
N ASP A 770 8.88 -0.70 -15.07
CA ASP A 770 9.69 -0.95 -16.27
C ASP A 770 9.78 0.26 -17.22
N ASN A 771 9.35 1.45 -16.81
CA ASN A 771 9.30 2.64 -17.66
C ASN A 771 10.68 3.05 -18.24
N TRP A 772 11.78 2.71 -17.55
CA TRP A 772 13.15 2.99 -17.95
C TRP A 772 13.67 2.06 -19.06
N ILE A 773 13.05 0.90 -19.28
CA ILE A 773 13.38 -0.03 -20.36
C ILE A 773 12.35 -0.03 -21.51
N ARG A 774 11.38 0.90 -21.51
CA ARG A 774 10.34 0.97 -22.59
C ARG A 774 10.91 1.15 -23.97
N ASN A 775 12.12 1.68 -24.10
CA ASN A 775 12.84 1.76 -25.35
C ASN A 775 13.12 0.38 -26.01
N ILE A 776 12.88 -0.74 -25.30
CA ILE A 776 13.02 -2.10 -25.85
C ILE A 776 12.16 -2.29 -27.10
N TYR A 777 11.05 -1.58 -27.25
CA TYR A 777 10.23 -1.56 -28.47
C TYR A 777 11.01 -1.03 -29.68
N ASP A 778 12.03 -0.18 -29.46
CA ASP A 778 12.86 0.38 -30.51
C ASP A 778 13.89 -0.60 -31.06
N TYR A 779 14.12 -1.70 -30.35
CA TYR A 779 15.05 -2.74 -30.75
C TYR A 779 14.38 -3.89 -31.54
N GLY A 780 13.04 -3.93 -31.55
CA GLY A 780 12.25 -4.91 -32.30
C GLY A 780 12.13 -6.28 -31.61
N LEU A 781 12.58 -6.41 -30.36
CA LEU A 781 12.57 -7.68 -29.62
C LEU A 781 11.16 -8.11 -29.14
N THR A 782 10.18 -7.21 -29.26
CA THR A 782 8.77 -7.52 -29.03
C THR A 782 8.11 -8.32 -30.16
N GLN A 783 8.78 -8.42 -31.32
CA GLN A 783 8.28 -9.13 -32.49
C GLN A 783 9.34 -10.09 -33.01
N LEU A 784 9.60 -11.15 -32.24
CA LEU A 784 10.57 -12.16 -32.59
C LEU A 784 10.07 -13.05 -33.73
N ARG A 785 10.95 -13.33 -34.68
CA ARG A 785 10.75 -14.27 -35.80
C ARG A 785 11.76 -15.40 -35.68
N TYR A 786 11.32 -16.61 -35.89
CA TYR A 786 12.10 -17.82 -35.69
C TYR A 786 12.44 -18.44 -37.04
N HIS A 787 13.68 -18.34 -37.46
CA HIS A 787 14.20 -18.89 -38.70
C HIS A 787 15.06 -20.11 -38.37
N SER A 788 14.45 -21.28 -38.44
CA SER A 788 15.16 -22.51 -38.10
C SER A 788 15.78 -23.16 -39.34
N ASN A 789 16.94 -23.73 -39.13
CA ASN A 789 17.65 -24.54 -40.10
C ASN A 789 17.37 -26.03 -39.85
N ASN A 790 17.82 -26.87 -40.78
CA ASN A 790 17.59 -28.32 -40.76
C ASN A 790 17.88 -28.96 -39.41
N LEU A 791 17.09 -29.97 -39.10
CA LEU A 791 17.32 -30.88 -37.99
C LEU A 791 18.41 -31.92 -38.35
N GLU A 792 19.39 -32.07 -37.46
CA GLU A 792 20.37 -33.15 -37.52
C GLU A 792 20.08 -34.17 -36.40
N MET A 793 20.07 -35.44 -36.74
CA MET A 793 19.85 -36.53 -35.79
C MET A 793 20.99 -37.54 -35.83
N SER A 794 21.42 -37.99 -34.65
CA SER A 794 22.39 -39.05 -34.49
C SER A 794 21.96 -40.06 -33.41
N CYS A 795 22.27 -41.34 -33.63
CA CYS A 795 22.09 -42.40 -32.64
C CYS A 795 23.48 -42.83 -32.18
N ARG A 796 23.74 -42.80 -30.89
CA ARG A 796 25.01 -43.21 -30.29
C ARG A 796 25.05 -44.72 -30.05
N GLU A 797 26.27 -45.28 -29.91
CA GLU A 797 26.49 -46.72 -29.65
C GLU A 797 25.82 -47.19 -28.33
N ASP A 798 25.70 -46.33 -27.33
CA ASP A 798 25.05 -46.61 -26.05
C ASP A 798 23.50 -46.63 -26.13
N GLY A 799 22.94 -46.26 -27.28
CA GLY A 799 21.51 -46.22 -27.55
C GLY A 799 20.88 -44.84 -27.32
N THR A 800 21.65 -43.87 -26.89
CA THR A 800 21.19 -42.45 -26.76
C THR A 800 20.87 -41.85 -28.14
N VAL A 801 19.77 -41.13 -28.26
CA VAL A 801 19.38 -40.37 -29.46
C VAL A 801 19.63 -38.90 -29.23
N GLU A 802 20.35 -38.29 -30.16
CA GLU A 802 20.62 -36.84 -30.14
C GLU A 802 19.96 -36.16 -31.35
N ILE A 803 19.31 -34.98 -31.07
CA ILE A 803 18.76 -34.12 -32.11
C ILE A 803 19.36 -32.72 -31.93
N LEU A 804 19.94 -32.20 -32.98
CA LEU A 804 20.46 -30.84 -33.03
C LEU A 804 19.54 -29.98 -33.89
N ALA A 805 19.19 -28.80 -33.36
CA ALA A 805 18.45 -27.77 -34.07
C ALA A 805 19.09 -26.42 -33.83
N PHE A 806 19.08 -25.61 -34.85
CA PHE A 806 19.57 -24.23 -34.77
C PHE A 806 18.50 -23.27 -35.25
N THR A 807 18.26 -22.21 -34.49
CA THR A 807 17.26 -21.20 -34.80
C THR A 807 17.89 -19.80 -34.69
N ASP A 808 17.81 -19.05 -35.78
CA ASP A 808 18.07 -17.63 -35.77
C ASP A 808 16.79 -16.89 -35.32
N VAL A 809 16.84 -16.31 -34.15
CA VAL A 809 15.71 -15.61 -33.53
C VAL A 809 15.87 -14.12 -33.75
N THR A 810 15.25 -13.61 -34.81
CA THR A 810 15.42 -12.22 -35.22
C THR A 810 14.32 -11.31 -34.69
N GLY A 811 14.70 -10.18 -34.11
CA GLY A 811 13.76 -9.08 -33.88
C GLY A 811 13.32 -8.43 -35.19
N SER A 812 12.26 -7.62 -35.14
CA SER A 812 11.80 -6.87 -36.29
C SER A 812 12.78 -5.75 -36.77
N LYS A 813 13.84 -5.55 -35.99
CA LYS A 813 14.97 -4.64 -36.29
C LYS A 813 16.30 -5.41 -36.23
N SER A 814 17.41 -4.76 -35.85
CA SER A 814 18.76 -5.34 -35.92
C SER A 814 19.14 -6.28 -34.76
N ALA A 815 18.39 -6.29 -33.67
CA ALA A 815 18.65 -7.15 -32.51
C ALA A 815 18.12 -8.56 -32.73
N GLY A 816 18.83 -9.57 -32.22
CA GLY A 816 18.40 -10.96 -32.30
C GLY A 816 19.28 -11.89 -31.48
N PHE A 817 19.01 -13.18 -31.59
CA PHE A 817 19.72 -14.24 -30.89
C PHE A 817 19.96 -15.44 -31.82
N GLU A 818 21.15 -15.96 -31.78
CA GLU A 818 21.41 -17.31 -32.28
C GLU A 818 21.07 -18.31 -31.15
N HIS A 819 20.19 -19.27 -31.42
CA HIS A 819 19.75 -20.27 -30.45
C HIS A 819 20.03 -21.69 -30.95
N GLY A 820 21.07 -22.29 -30.42
CA GLY A 820 21.39 -23.71 -30.62
C GLY A 820 20.70 -24.57 -29.56
N VAL A 821 20.03 -25.65 -30.00
CA VAL A 821 19.38 -26.60 -29.11
C VAL A 821 19.87 -28.02 -29.41
N LYS A 822 20.32 -28.71 -28.34
CA LYS A 822 20.67 -30.12 -28.39
C LYS A 822 19.72 -30.91 -27.49
N TRP A 823 18.88 -31.72 -28.11
CA TRP A 823 18.04 -32.68 -27.42
C TRP A 823 18.77 -34.00 -27.25
N ILE A 824 18.70 -34.59 -26.06
CA ILE A 824 19.31 -35.87 -25.73
C ILE A 824 18.24 -36.76 -25.09
N PHE A 825 17.88 -37.82 -25.75
CA PHE A 825 16.98 -38.84 -25.23
C PHE A 825 17.83 -39.93 -24.58
N GLY A 826 17.85 -39.91 -23.26
CA GLY A 826 18.64 -40.81 -22.45
C GLY A 826 18.05 -42.23 -22.39
N THR A 827 18.90 -43.21 -22.08
CA THR A 827 18.47 -44.59 -21.83
C THR A 827 17.84 -44.77 -20.45
N ASP A 828 17.66 -43.69 -19.69
CA ASP A 828 16.98 -43.67 -18.41
C ASP A 828 15.53 -43.11 -18.51
N GLY A 829 15.05 -42.90 -19.73
CA GLY A 829 13.69 -42.33 -19.98
C GLY A 829 13.58 -40.84 -19.87
N SER A 830 14.65 -40.10 -19.52
CA SER A 830 14.67 -38.66 -19.47
C SER A 830 14.92 -38.03 -20.84
N VAL A 831 14.45 -36.78 -21.00
CA VAL A 831 14.74 -35.94 -22.17
C VAL A 831 15.48 -34.69 -21.68
N VAL A 832 16.69 -34.51 -22.17
CA VAL A 832 17.54 -33.36 -21.81
C VAL A 832 17.61 -32.40 -22.98
N MET A 833 17.36 -31.15 -22.74
CA MET A 833 17.43 -30.04 -23.70
C MET A 833 18.56 -29.07 -23.29
N LYS A 834 19.67 -29.10 -24.00
CA LYS A 834 20.78 -28.17 -23.82
C LYS A 834 20.58 -26.98 -24.74
N ASN A 835 20.63 -25.79 -24.16
CA ASN A 835 20.43 -24.53 -24.85
C ASN A 835 21.72 -23.72 -24.88
N GLU A 836 22.04 -23.15 -26.02
CA GLU A 836 23.13 -22.19 -26.22
C GLU A 836 22.57 -20.96 -26.92
N VAL A 837 22.65 -19.78 -26.30
CA VAL A 837 22.10 -18.56 -26.82
C VAL A 837 23.19 -17.51 -26.94
N THR A 838 23.33 -16.93 -28.12
CA THR A 838 24.27 -15.85 -28.39
C THR A 838 23.51 -14.60 -28.90
N PRO A 839 23.48 -13.50 -28.15
CA PRO A 839 22.87 -12.25 -28.60
C PRO A 839 23.70 -11.60 -29.70
N TYR A 840 23.05 -10.97 -30.67
CA TYR A 840 23.73 -10.22 -31.72
C TYR A 840 23.01 -8.91 -32.08
N GLY A 841 23.70 -8.03 -32.82
CA GLY A 841 23.19 -6.75 -33.21
C GLY A 841 23.19 -5.71 -32.10
N ARG A 842 22.38 -4.69 -32.24
CA ARG A 842 22.28 -3.64 -31.21
C ARG A 842 21.25 -4.09 -30.14
N MET A 843 21.73 -4.39 -28.94
CA MET A 843 20.91 -4.76 -27.81
C MET A 843 20.49 -3.57 -26.93
N PRO A 844 19.33 -3.65 -26.21
CA PRO A 844 18.94 -2.66 -25.21
C PRO A 844 19.87 -2.71 -23.99
N GLU A 845 19.69 -1.75 -23.07
CA GLU A 845 20.43 -1.74 -21.77
C GLU A 845 20.12 -2.96 -20.90
N ALA A 846 18.86 -3.40 -20.91
CA ALA A 846 18.40 -4.58 -20.14
C ALA A 846 17.31 -5.31 -20.91
N LEU A 847 17.18 -6.60 -20.61
CA LEU A 847 16.06 -7.45 -21.03
C LEU A 847 15.17 -7.75 -19.81
N PRO A 848 13.84 -7.80 -19.98
CA PRO A 848 12.93 -8.15 -18.88
C PRO A 848 13.15 -9.58 -18.35
N ARG A 849 13.50 -10.52 -19.22
CA ARG A 849 13.81 -11.92 -18.91
C ARG A 849 14.59 -12.57 -20.04
N LEU A 850 15.11 -13.78 -19.81
CA LEU A 850 15.65 -14.66 -20.81
C LEU A 850 15.33 -16.10 -20.46
N GLY A 851 14.68 -16.83 -21.35
CA GLY A 851 14.28 -18.22 -21.15
C GLY A 851 13.46 -18.78 -22.29
N LEU A 852 12.68 -19.80 -21.99
CA LEU A 852 11.83 -20.49 -22.95
C LEU A 852 10.35 -20.24 -22.64
N SER A 853 9.54 -20.10 -23.69
CA SER A 853 8.08 -20.10 -23.60
C SER A 853 7.50 -21.32 -24.31
N LEU A 854 6.51 -21.96 -23.69
CA LEU A 854 5.76 -23.10 -24.19
C LEU A 854 4.26 -22.79 -24.10
N VAL A 855 3.48 -23.41 -25.01
CA VAL A 855 2.02 -23.43 -24.94
C VAL A 855 1.55 -24.82 -24.60
N ILE A 856 0.99 -24.98 -23.43
CA ILE A 856 0.56 -26.25 -22.84
C ILE A 856 -0.96 -26.40 -23.00
N ASP A 857 -1.41 -27.64 -23.23
CA ASP A 857 -2.83 -27.95 -23.36
C ASP A 857 -3.58 -27.65 -22.05
N LYS A 858 -4.77 -27.09 -22.18
CA LYS A 858 -5.63 -26.66 -21.06
C LYS A 858 -5.97 -27.75 -20.04
N SER A 859 -5.84 -29.02 -20.40
CA SER A 859 -6.10 -30.13 -19.47
C SER A 859 -5.07 -30.24 -18.35
N PHE A 860 -3.88 -29.61 -18.50
CA PHE A 860 -2.81 -29.60 -17.51
C PHE A 860 -2.93 -28.43 -16.49
N GLU A 861 -4.13 -28.21 -16.04
CA GLU A 861 -4.48 -27.07 -15.16
C GLU A 861 -3.77 -27.10 -13.80
N ASN A 862 -3.32 -28.25 -13.31
CA ASN A 862 -2.65 -28.36 -12.03
C ASN A 862 -1.16 -28.09 -12.14
N ILE A 863 -0.62 -27.35 -11.20
CA ILE A 863 0.79 -27.00 -11.11
C ILE A 863 1.37 -27.36 -9.74
N GLU A 864 2.55 -27.99 -9.74
CA GLU A 864 3.36 -28.25 -8.55
C GLU A 864 4.78 -27.75 -8.78
N TRP A 865 5.34 -27.05 -7.79
CA TRP A 865 6.73 -26.61 -7.92
C TRP A 865 7.49 -26.69 -6.59
N TYR A 866 8.76 -27.04 -6.70
CA TYR A 866 9.72 -26.95 -5.61
C TYR A 866 10.57 -25.70 -5.82
N GLY A 867 10.28 -24.64 -5.05
CA GLY A 867 10.86 -23.33 -5.18
C GLY A 867 10.27 -22.36 -4.18
N ARG A 868 10.43 -21.05 -4.40
CA ARG A 868 9.81 -20.03 -3.53
C ARG A 868 8.31 -19.93 -3.81
N GLY A 869 7.56 -19.72 -2.72
CA GLY A 869 6.10 -19.58 -2.79
C GLY A 869 5.46 -19.34 -1.42
N PRO A 870 4.12 -19.46 -1.30
CA PRO A 870 3.18 -19.67 -2.43
C PRO A 870 2.95 -18.42 -3.28
N TRP A 871 3.18 -17.20 -2.71
CA TRP A 871 2.98 -15.92 -3.39
C TRP A 871 3.92 -15.72 -4.58
N GLU A 872 3.53 -14.86 -5.51
CA GLU A 872 4.46 -14.44 -6.57
C GLU A 872 5.69 -13.75 -5.97
N ASN A 873 6.83 -13.98 -6.58
CA ASN A 873 8.08 -13.42 -6.10
C ASN A 873 9.09 -13.25 -7.25
N TYR A 874 10.02 -12.31 -7.07
CA TYR A 874 10.97 -11.86 -8.07
C TYR A 874 12.36 -11.77 -7.47
N ILE A 875 13.39 -11.67 -8.30
CA ILE A 875 14.78 -11.68 -7.85
C ILE A 875 15.10 -10.66 -6.76
N ASP A 876 14.43 -9.50 -6.74
CA ASP A 876 14.59 -8.39 -5.79
C ASP A 876 13.40 -8.20 -4.83
N ARG A 877 12.43 -9.13 -4.87
CA ARG A 877 11.27 -9.20 -3.96
C ARG A 877 10.93 -10.66 -3.69
N LYS A 878 11.59 -11.30 -2.77
CA LYS A 878 11.45 -12.73 -2.48
C LYS A 878 11.74 -13.15 -1.05
N THR A 879 12.07 -12.20 -0.18
CA THR A 879 12.50 -12.55 1.18
C THR A 879 11.36 -13.09 2.03
N GLY A 880 10.12 -12.65 1.76
CA GLY A 880 8.89 -13.16 2.37
C GLY A 880 8.41 -14.52 1.86
N SER A 881 9.05 -15.09 0.82
CA SER A 881 8.65 -16.35 0.20
C SER A 881 9.68 -17.45 0.49
N PHE A 882 9.26 -18.53 1.14
CA PHE A 882 10.13 -19.64 1.49
C PHE A 882 10.22 -20.67 0.38
N ILE A 883 11.35 -21.39 0.34
CA ILE A 883 11.52 -22.56 -0.53
C ILE A 883 10.71 -23.71 0.07
N GLY A 884 9.82 -24.27 -0.73
CA GLY A 884 8.90 -25.33 -0.33
C GLY A 884 8.39 -26.08 -1.55
N ASP A 885 7.63 -27.14 -1.29
CA ASP A 885 6.88 -27.89 -2.29
C ASP A 885 5.43 -27.40 -2.25
N TYR A 886 5.00 -26.74 -3.33
CA TYR A 886 3.71 -26.06 -3.43
C TYR A 886 2.87 -26.65 -4.56
N VAL A 887 1.57 -26.76 -4.32
CA VAL A 887 0.57 -27.24 -5.28
C VAL A 887 -0.54 -26.19 -5.42
N SER A 888 -0.94 -25.93 -6.66
CA SER A 888 -2.00 -24.96 -6.98
C SER A 888 -2.62 -25.29 -8.34
N THR A 889 -3.46 -24.39 -8.85
CA THR A 889 -3.92 -24.38 -10.23
C THR A 889 -3.23 -23.28 -11.03
N VAL A 890 -3.20 -23.37 -12.36
CA VAL A 890 -2.69 -22.29 -13.23
C VAL A 890 -3.57 -21.06 -13.11
N THR A 891 -4.87 -21.23 -13.01
CA THR A 891 -5.83 -20.13 -12.80
C THR A 891 -5.50 -19.33 -11.55
N ASP A 892 -5.14 -19.98 -10.43
CA ASP A 892 -4.84 -19.33 -9.15
C ASP A 892 -3.46 -18.65 -9.14
N GLN A 893 -2.64 -18.79 -10.20
CA GLN A 893 -1.35 -18.08 -10.26
C GLN A 893 -1.49 -16.63 -10.71
N TYR A 894 -2.67 -16.24 -11.25
CA TYR A 894 -2.90 -14.89 -11.73
C TYR A 894 -3.10 -13.92 -10.56
N GLU A 895 -2.29 -12.86 -10.50
CA GLU A 895 -2.46 -11.75 -9.56
C GLU A 895 -3.23 -10.62 -10.23
N GLU A 896 -4.37 -10.28 -9.67
CA GLU A 896 -5.29 -9.28 -10.23
C GLU A 896 -4.88 -7.85 -9.84
N TYR A 897 -3.83 -7.33 -10.50
CA TYR A 897 -3.49 -5.92 -10.39
C TYR A 897 -4.57 -5.03 -11.03
N VAL A 898 -4.90 -3.90 -10.42
CA VAL A 898 -5.89 -2.94 -10.96
C VAL A 898 -5.57 -2.57 -12.40
N ARG A 899 -4.29 -2.29 -12.68
CA ARG A 899 -3.77 -2.19 -14.04
C ARG A 899 -3.11 -3.51 -14.43
N PRO A 900 -3.67 -4.31 -15.35
CA PRO A 900 -3.07 -5.57 -15.78
C PRO A 900 -1.62 -5.40 -16.23
N GLN A 901 -0.74 -6.25 -15.76
CA GLN A 901 0.68 -6.25 -16.06
C GLN A 901 1.26 -7.65 -15.77
N PHE A 902 2.57 -7.87 -16.01
CA PHE A 902 3.18 -9.15 -15.68
C PHE A 902 2.99 -9.52 -14.21
N ASN A 903 2.72 -10.79 -13.93
CA ASN A 903 2.46 -11.31 -12.59
C ASN A 903 2.69 -12.82 -12.52
N GLY A 904 2.51 -13.43 -11.34
CA GLY A 904 2.47 -14.86 -11.13
C GLY A 904 3.83 -15.59 -11.11
N TYR A 905 4.96 -14.87 -11.24
CA TYR A 905 6.29 -15.48 -11.23
C TYR A 905 6.64 -16.13 -9.89
N LYS A 906 7.42 -17.23 -9.97
CA LYS A 906 8.08 -17.86 -8.82
C LYS A 906 9.57 -17.93 -9.10
N SER A 907 10.40 -17.63 -8.11
CA SER A 907 11.87 -17.65 -8.21
C SER A 907 12.49 -18.84 -7.47
N ASP A 908 13.77 -19.05 -7.72
CA ASP A 908 14.55 -20.12 -7.09
C ASP A 908 13.89 -21.50 -7.23
N VAL A 909 13.27 -21.78 -8.39
CA VAL A 909 12.54 -23.03 -8.64
C VAL A 909 13.51 -24.13 -9.09
N ARG A 910 13.54 -25.24 -8.35
CA ARG A 910 14.35 -26.41 -8.66
C ARG A 910 13.70 -27.24 -9.75
N TRP A 911 12.37 -27.37 -9.65
CA TRP A 911 11.55 -28.01 -10.67
C TRP A 911 10.10 -27.53 -10.61
N VAL A 912 9.42 -27.65 -11.75
CA VAL A 912 7.98 -27.41 -11.89
C VAL A 912 7.35 -28.57 -12.67
N ALA A 913 6.16 -28.99 -12.27
CA ALA A 913 5.35 -29.97 -12.98
C ALA A 913 3.96 -29.38 -13.29
N LEU A 914 3.49 -29.64 -14.52
CA LEU A 914 2.09 -29.41 -14.88
C LEU A 914 1.47 -30.78 -15.17
N PHE A 915 0.25 -30.98 -14.64
CA PHE A 915 -0.42 -32.30 -14.73
C PHE A 915 -1.95 -32.13 -14.82
N ASP A 916 -2.58 -33.14 -15.42
CA ASP A 916 -4.02 -33.21 -15.65
C ASP A 916 -4.80 -33.66 -14.39
N GLY A 917 -6.12 -33.77 -14.53
CA GLY A 917 -7.01 -34.19 -13.44
C GLY A 917 -6.76 -35.65 -12.95
N ASP A 918 -6.07 -36.50 -13.73
CA ASP A 918 -5.68 -37.86 -13.32
C ASP A 918 -4.30 -37.89 -12.65
N GLY A 919 -3.60 -36.78 -12.58
CA GLY A 919 -2.26 -36.66 -12.00
C GLY A 919 -1.13 -36.99 -12.96
N THR A 920 -1.40 -37.15 -14.26
CA THR A 920 -0.38 -37.42 -15.29
C THR A 920 0.09 -36.13 -15.92
N GLY A 921 1.41 -35.96 -16.06
CA GLY A 921 1.98 -34.70 -16.59
C GLY A 921 3.47 -34.78 -16.87
N VAL A 922 4.08 -33.59 -16.92
CA VAL A 922 5.52 -33.44 -17.18
C VAL A 922 6.14 -32.53 -16.13
N LYS A 923 7.35 -32.91 -15.75
CA LYS A 923 8.20 -32.14 -14.83
C LYS A 923 9.39 -31.55 -15.58
N PHE A 924 9.63 -30.28 -15.38
CA PHE A 924 10.78 -29.53 -15.89
C PHE A 924 11.71 -29.16 -14.73
N SER A 925 12.98 -29.49 -14.89
CA SER A 925 14.05 -29.04 -13.98
C SER A 925 15.21 -28.45 -14.78
N CYS A 926 16.11 -27.74 -14.12
CA CYS A 926 17.24 -27.10 -14.78
C CYS A 926 18.53 -27.31 -13.98
N ASP A 927 19.69 -27.18 -14.65
CA ASP A 927 21.03 -27.23 -14.04
C ASP A 927 21.28 -26.08 -13.05
N ARG A 928 20.33 -25.12 -12.98
CA ARG A 928 20.28 -23.98 -12.05
C ARG A 928 18.83 -23.68 -11.68
N PRO A 929 18.57 -22.95 -10.57
CA PRO A 929 17.22 -22.52 -10.24
C PRO A 929 16.59 -21.67 -11.34
N LEU A 930 15.32 -21.95 -11.66
CA LEU A 930 14.52 -21.23 -12.66
C LEU A 930 13.70 -20.10 -12.02
N PHE A 931 13.29 -19.18 -12.86
CA PHE A 931 12.11 -18.35 -12.67
C PHE A 931 10.99 -18.91 -13.54
N ILE A 932 9.83 -19.20 -12.97
CA ILE A 932 8.71 -19.80 -13.70
C ILE A 932 7.48 -18.91 -13.66
N GLN A 933 6.69 -18.97 -14.71
CA GLN A 933 5.34 -18.40 -14.77
C GLN A 933 4.46 -19.34 -15.59
N ALA A 934 3.27 -19.68 -15.08
CA ALA A 934 2.26 -20.42 -15.81
C ALA A 934 0.92 -19.70 -15.64
N LEU A 935 0.37 -19.16 -16.72
CA LEU A 935 -0.86 -18.36 -16.75
C LEU A 935 -1.71 -18.71 -17.96
N HIS A 936 -3.00 -18.36 -17.89
CA HIS A 936 -3.91 -18.31 -19.05
C HIS A 936 -3.79 -16.99 -19.83
N TYR A 937 -2.66 -16.31 -19.73
CA TYR A 937 -2.35 -15.06 -20.44
C TYR A 937 -0.93 -15.09 -20.96
N ASP A 938 -0.74 -14.63 -22.19
CA ASP A 938 0.59 -14.31 -22.68
C ASP A 938 0.94 -12.85 -22.31
N TRP A 939 2.20 -12.49 -22.38
CA TRP A 939 2.67 -11.12 -22.11
C TRP A 939 1.96 -10.08 -23.01
N GLU A 940 1.62 -10.43 -24.25
CA GLU A 940 0.91 -9.57 -25.19
C GLU A 940 -0.52 -9.25 -24.72
N ASP A 941 -1.21 -10.18 -24.05
CA ASP A 941 -2.56 -9.98 -23.54
C ASP A 941 -2.56 -8.94 -22.40
N LEU A 942 -1.57 -9.07 -21.50
CA LEU A 942 -1.40 -8.14 -20.38
C LEU A 942 -1.00 -6.75 -20.85
N GLU A 943 -0.13 -6.66 -21.91
CA GLU A 943 0.26 -5.38 -22.50
C GLU A 943 -0.92 -4.72 -23.25
N PHE A 944 -1.77 -5.51 -23.90
CA PHE A 944 -2.95 -5.01 -24.62
C PHE A 944 -4.03 -4.46 -23.68
N ALA A 945 -4.19 -5.06 -22.51
CA ALA A 945 -5.20 -4.66 -21.52
C ALA A 945 -4.95 -3.28 -20.87
N ARG A 946 -3.81 -2.64 -21.17
CA ARG A 946 -3.47 -1.33 -20.62
C ARG A 946 -4.27 -0.21 -21.26
N HIS A 947 -4.63 0.79 -20.45
CA HIS A 947 -5.10 2.07 -20.94
C HIS A 947 -4.03 2.77 -21.76
N ARG A 948 -4.44 3.35 -22.90
CA ARG A 948 -3.58 4.23 -23.68
C ARG A 948 -4.26 5.59 -23.77
N ASN A 949 -3.52 6.65 -23.43
CA ASN A 949 -3.97 8.04 -23.52
C ASN A 949 -5.23 8.35 -22.68
N GLY A 950 -5.37 7.77 -21.48
CA GLY A 950 -6.47 8.06 -20.57
C GLY A 950 -7.87 7.65 -21.04
N GLN A 951 -7.98 6.85 -22.08
CA GLN A 951 -9.28 6.34 -22.55
C GLN A 951 -9.66 5.06 -21.81
N GLN A 952 -10.92 4.97 -21.42
CA GLN A 952 -11.50 3.78 -20.80
C GLN A 952 -11.28 2.52 -21.66
N ARG A 953 -10.79 1.44 -21.06
CA ARG A 953 -10.37 0.22 -21.76
C ARG A 953 -10.91 -1.08 -21.15
N PHE A 954 -11.92 -1.03 -20.29
CA PHE A 954 -12.48 -2.27 -19.74
C PHE A 954 -12.93 -3.27 -20.83
N ASN A 955 -13.28 -2.78 -22.04
CA ASN A 955 -13.58 -3.65 -23.18
C ASN A 955 -12.33 -4.28 -23.82
N ALA A 956 -11.15 -3.81 -23.47
CA ALA A 956 -9.88 -4.33 -23.97
C ALA A 956 -9.27 -5.39 -23.03
N ILE A 957 -9.81 -5.59 -21.82
CA ILE A 957 -9.42 -6.71 -20.94
C ILE A 957 -9.81 -7.98 -21.67
N ARG A 958 -8.82 -8.80 -21.99
CA ARG A 958 -9.03 -10.08 -22.66
C ARG A 958 -9.51 -11.11 -21.65
N ASP A 959 -10.43 -11.96 -22.11
CA ASP A 959 -10.76 -13.17 -21.36
C ASP A 959 -9.50 -14.08 -21.27
N PRO A 960 -9.34 -14.89 -20.22
CA PRO A 960 -8.26 -15.85 -20.14
C PRO A 960 -8.26 -16.76 -21.38
N ARG A 961 -7.08 -17.11 -21.85
CA ARG A 961 -6.93 -18.11 -22.91
C ARG A 961 -7.36 -19.48 -22.40
N GLU A 962 -7.77 -20.36 -23.30
CA GLU A 962 -8.00 -21.76 -22.92
C GLU A 962 -6.67 -22.46 -22.59
N GLU A 963 -5.65 -22.23 -23.42
CA GLU A 963 -4.31 -22.82 -23.27
C GLU A 963 -3.51 -22.18 -22.13
N ILE A 964 -2.46 -22.83 -21.72
CA ILE A 964 -1.55 -22.39 -20.67
C ILE A 964 -0.26 -21.87 -21.31
N CYS A 965 0.12 -20.65 -20.98
CA CYS A 965 1.40 -20.04 -21.32
C CYS A 965 2.41 -20.35 -20.20
N LEU A 966 3.36 -21.25 -20.45
CA LEU A 966 4.43 -21.61 -19.51
C LEU A 966 5.74 -20.91 -19.89
N ASN A 967 6.33 -20.18 -18.96
CA ASN A 967 7.66 -19.59 -19.08
C ASN A 967 8.64 -20.29 -18.13
N LEU A 968 9.79 -20.68 -18.67
CA LEU A 968 10.92 -21.30 -17.95
C LEU A 968 12.15 -20.42 -18.16
N ASP A 969 12.40 -19.47 -17.24
CA ASP A 969 13.42 -18.47 -17.41
C ASP A 969 14.68 -18.76 -16.59
N VAL A 970 15.84 -18.48 -17.16
CA VAL A 970 17.14 -18.59 -16.50
C VAL A 970 17.66 -17.23 -16.02
N ARG A 971 17.07 -16.13 -16.54
CA ARG A 971 17.37 -14.77 -16.13
C ARG A 971 16.09 -13.97 -15.99
N GLN A 972 16.04 -13.13 -14.96
CA GLN A 972 14.95 -12.22 -14.71
C GLN A 972 15.50 -10.87 -14.26
N LEU A 973 14.94 -9.79 -14.80
CA LEU A 973 15.16 -8.43 -14.34
C LEU A 973 14.41 -8.19 -13.03
N GLY A 974 15.04 -7.53 -12.07
CA GLY A 974 14.36 -7.04 -10.88
C GLY A 974 13.22 -6.08 -11.18
N ILE A 975 12.31 -5.93 -10.24
CA ILE A 975 11.15 -5.04 -10.37
C ILE A 975 11.56 -3.58 -10.08
N GLY A 976 12.35 -3.36 -9.00
CA GLY A 976 12.71 -2.02 -8.53
C GLY A 976 11.52 -1.20 -8.05
N GLY A 977 11.63 0.12 -8.19
CA GLY A 977 10.60 1.10 -7.80
C GLY A 977 10.48 2.27 -8.79
N ARG A 978 10.80 2.08 -10.08
CA ARG A 978 10.98 3.17 -11.06
C ARG A 978 9.69 3.82 -11.55
N SER A 979 8.54 3.40 -11.05
CA SER A 979 7.29 4.18 -11.27
C SER A 979 7.41 5.61 -10.70
N CYS A 980 8.08 5.76 -9.55
CA CYS A 980 8.44 7.07 -8.98
C CYS A 980 9.84 7.10 -8.33
N GLY A 981 10.44 5.94 -8.05
CA GLY A 981 11.70 5.78 -7.33
C GLY A 981 12.88 5.33 -8.22
N PRO A 982 13.90 4.67 -7.64
CA PRO A 982 15.05 4.14 -8.37
C PRO A 982 14.69 2.86 -9.13
N ARG A 983 15.44 2.62 -10.22
CA ARG A 983 15.45 1.33 -10.92
C ARG A 983 15.94 0.20 -9.99
N PRO A 984 15.81 -1.09 -10.40
CA PRO A 984 16.45 -2.20 -9.67
C PRO A 984 17.95 -1.92 -9.43
N LEU A 985 18.46 -2.40 -8.31
CA LEU A 985 19.90 -2.36 -8.06
C LEU A 985 20.68 -3.11 -9.15
N ASP A 986 21.89 -2.67 -9.48
CA ASP A 986 22.69 -3.24 -10.58
C ASP A 986 22.87 -4.76 -10.47
N LYS A 987 22.92 -5.32 -9.25
CA LYS A 987 22.99 -6.77 -9.01
C LYS A 987 21.74 -7.54 -9.48
N TYR A 988 20.63 -6.86 -9.72
CA TYR A 988 19.35 -7.42 -10.19
C TYR A 988 19.09 -7.11 -11.68
N ILE A 989 20.08 -6.55 -12.37
CA ILE A 989 20.08 -6.32 -13.82
C ILE A 989 21.09 -7.30 -14.43
N PHE A 990 20.63 -8.32 -15.13
CA PHE A 990 21.53 -9.30 -15.69
C PHE A 990 22.19 -8.80 -16.98
N PRO A 991 23.49 -9.14 -17.23
CA PRO A 991 24.18 -8.74 -18.45
C PRO A 991 23.63 -9.48 -19.67
N ILE A 992 23.53 -8.80 -20.83
CA ILE A 992 23.14 -9.42 -22.10
C ILE A 992 24.42 -9.97 -22.76
N GLN A 993 24.62 -11.26 -22.61
CA GLN A 993 25.80 -11.98 -23.05
C GLN A 993 25.44 -13.41 -23.47
N PRO A 994 26.35 -14.19 -24.11
CA PRO A 994 26.12 -15.59 -24.38
C PRO A 994 25.78 -16.37 -23.10
N GLU A 995 24.72 -17.18 -23.16
CA GLU A 995 24.20 -18.00 -22.07
C GLU A 995 24.02 -19.45 -22.52
N SER A 996 24.26 -20.39 -21.61
CA SER A 996 23.93 -21.79 -21.81
C SER A 996 23.29 -22.37 -20.56
N TRP A 997 22.30 -23.23 -20.76
CA TRP A 997 21.61 -23.93 -19.66
C TRP A 997 21.01 -25.25 -20.15
N THR A 998 20.70 -26.11 -19.21
CA THR A 998 20.16 -27.46 -19.49
C THR A 998 18.82 -27.64 -18.79
N ILE A 999 17.75 -27.90 -19.57
CA ILE A 999 16.45 -28.32 -19.06
C ILE A 999 16.36 -29.85 -19.15
N THR A 1000 15.91 -30.47 -18.08
CA THR A 1000 15.55 -31.89 -18.07
C THR A 1000 14.03 -31.99 -17.99
N ILE A 1001 13.45 -32.82 -18.87
CA ILE A 1001 12.02 -33.12 -18.95
C ILE A 1001 11.84 -34.57 -18.52
N GLU A 1002 11.02 -34.79 -17.51
CA GLU A 1002 10.71 -36.09 -16.96
C GLU A 1002 9.19 -36.31 -16.93
N PRO A 1003 8.70 -37.56 -17.09
CA PRO A 1003 7.29 -37.84 -16.82
C PRO A 1003 6.98 -37.54 -15.35
N PHE A 1004 5.80 -37.01 -15.10
CA PHE A 1004 5.32 -36.72 -13.77
C PHE A 1004 4.02 -37.47 -13.48
N HIS A 1005 3.97 -38.11 -12.32
CA HIS A 1005 2.77 -38.77 -11.82
C HIS A 1005 2.56 -38.34 -10.39
N LYS A 1006 1.48 -37.58 -10.16
CA LYS A 1006 1.10 -37.14 -8.81
C LYS A 1006 0.65 -38.35 -8.00
N GLU A 1007 1.33 -38.64 -6.90
CA GLU A 1007 0.89 -39.67 -5.96
C GLU A 1007 -0.48 -39.27 -5.39
N LYS A 1008 -1.46 -40.22 -5.43
CA LYS A 1008 -2.84 -39.96 -4.96
C LYS A 1008 -2.93 -39.85 -3.47
#